data_ca53f4fe2691c4ea39694a7db1778b12
#
_entry.id   ca53f4fe2691c4ea39694a7db1778b12
#
_cell.length_a   1.000
_cell.length_b   1.000
_cell.length_c   1.000
_cell.angle_alpha   90.00
_cell.angle_beta   90.00
_cell.angle_gamma   90.00
#
_symmetry.space_group_name_H-M   'P 1'
#
loop_
_entity.id
_entity.type
_entity.pdbx_description
1 polymer ?
#
loop_
_entity_poly.entity_id
_entity_poly.type
_entity_poly.pdbx_seq_one_letter_code
_entity_poly.pdbx_strand_id
1 'polypeptide(L)'
;MDEYIEIKGARVNNLKNVSLNIPRNKFITITGVSGSGKSSLAFDTLYAEGQRRYVESLSSYARQFLGRMSKPECDFIKSIPPAIAIEQKVISRNPRSTVGTTTEIYEYMRLLFARIGRTYSPVSGEEVKRHTPEDVVKCSLTYSKGTKFMIIVPLHVVEGRSVEKQLEMYIKEGYSRVYVNDEVVRIEDILSDNQAKNISDIYLVITRMSVDDTKDAISRLTDSAETAFYEGDGLLKLVFLPGNITYEFSTRFEADGIKFEEPNDNMFSFNSPLGACPTCEGFGNVIGIDEKLVITNSSLSVYDGCVQCWHGDKMGVWKTEFCRRAAKDNFPIFEPYYKLTQKQKDMLWHGLPCESKLNIKEKICIDSFFQMVKENQYKIQYRVMLSRYRGKTVCPDCHGTKLKKEATWVKINGMSITDLVETPIINLKDWFDKLVLDEHDAGIAKRLLTEIKNRLGFLVEVGLGYLTLNRQSNTLSGGESQRINLTTSLGSSLVGSLYILDEPSIGLHSRDTDRLINVLKDLQSLGNTVMVVEHDEEIMRASDYLIDVGPDAGSNGGEIVFEGDTKQLNDKDKSLIDKFPRSYTVKYLTGEYSIAKAKSRRSWNKFITLNGARMNNLRGIDVKIPLNIFTCVTGVSGSGKSSLIKGILYPAMKRHLDEVADAPGEYTSLDGDWKDIKHVEFVDQNPIGKSTRSNPATYVKAYDAIRQLFAEQPLAKQQGYTAQYFSFNTEGGRCEECKGAGVINVEMQFMADLELECEACHGKRFKHDILEVRFQEKNIYDVLNMTVLEAIDFFGEYNQKVIVNRLKPLAEVGLGYIKLGQNSSSLSGGENQRVKLAYFIGQEKQDPTMFIFDEPTTGLHFHDIQRLLKAFNALIERGHTVLVIEHNLDVIKCADYVIDLGPDGGDKGGNLICEGTPEDIAACEESITGKFLKDKL
;
A
#
# COMPACT_ATOMS: atom_id res chain seq x y z
N MET A 1 -25.30 20.68 -27.13
CA MET A 1 -25.13 19.85 -25.93
C MET A 1 -25.50 20.73 -24.74
N ASP A 2 -26.23 20.19 -23.78
CA ASP A 2 -26.60 20.99 -22.60
C ASP A 2 -25.32 21.38 -21.87
N GLU A 3 -25.21 22.69 -21.56
CA GLU A 3 -24.00 23.27 -20.92
C GLU A 3 -23.96 23.00 -19.41
N TYR A 4 -25.08 22.56 -18.84
CA TYR A 4 -25.24 22.36 -17.41
C TYR A 4 -25.84 21.00 -17.05
N ILE A 5 -25.44 20.46 -15.88
CA ILE A 5 -26.15 19.39 -15.17
C ILE A 5 -27.19 20.08 -14.28
N GLU A 6 -28.47 19.85 -14.54
CA GLU A 6 -29.56 20.48 -13.77
C GLU A 6 -30.03 19.55 -12.66
N ILE A 7 -29.93 19.96 -11.41
CA ILE A 7 -30.46 19.27 -10.23
C ILE A 7 -31.64 20.08 -9.71
N LYS A 8 -32.75 19.42 -9.39
CA LYS A 8 -33.87 20.06 -8.75
C LYS A 8 -34.40 19.23 -7.60
N GLY A 9 -34.56 19.92 -6.46
CA GLY A 9 -35.23 19.41 -5.28
C GLY A 9 -34.49 18.23 -4.61
N ALA A 10 -33.17 18.24 -4.52
CA ALA A 10 -32.41 17.20 -3.82
C ALA A 10 -32.64 17.25 -2.31
N ARG A 11 -33.04 16.10 -1.72
CA ARG A 11 -33.43 15.97 -0.30
C ARG A 11 -32.77 14.78 0.39
N VAL A 12 -31.72 14.26 -0.21
CA VAL A 12 -30.98 13.11 0.32
C VAL A 12 -30.29 13.49 1.64
N ASN A 13 -30.44 12.68 2.66
CA ASN A 13 -29.89 12.88 4.01
C ASN A 13 -30.31 14.24 4.61
N ASN A 14 -29.34 15.15 4.79
CA ASN A 14 -29.59 16.49 5.37
C ASN A 14 -29.81 17.59 4.34
N LEU A 15 -29.83 17.28 3.04
CA LEU A 15 -30.07 18.30 1.99
C LEU A 15 -31.49 18.88 2.05
N LYS A 16 -31.60 20.22 2.02
CA LYS A 16 -32.86 20.96 2.18
C LYS A 16 -33.40 21.43 0.83
N ASN A 17 -33.91 20.49 0.02
CA ASN A 17 -34.54 20.80 -1.28
C ASN A 17 -33.61 21.59 -2.23
N VAL A 18 -32.36 21.13 -2.33
CA VAL A 18 -31.29 21.81 -3.09
C VAL A 18 -31.57 21.75 -4.60
N SER A 19 -31.44 22.89 -5.26
CA SER A 19 -31.54 23.02 -6.72
C SER A 19 -30.33 23.78 -7.24
N LEU A 20 -29.63 23.23 -8.25
CA LEU A 20 -28.36 23.71 -8.78
C LEU A 20 -28.26 23.52 -10.28
N ASN A 21 -27.52 24.42 -10.95
CA ASN A 21 -27.07 24.26 -12.33
C ASN A 21 -25.54 24.19 -12.37
N ILE A 22 -25.03 22.96 -12.51
CA ILE A 22 -23.60 22.67 -12.46
C ILE A 22 -23.01 22.73 -13.87
N PRO A 23 -22.04 23.61 -14.16
CA PRO A 23 -21.45 23.72 -15.50
C PRO A 23 -20.67 22.46 -15.87
N ARG A 24 -20.82 22.01 -17.13
CA ARG A 24 -20.09 20.85 -17.68
C ARG A 24 -18.71 21.26 -18.17
N ASN A 25 -17.81 20.30 -18.28
CA ASN A 25 -16.43 20.46 -18.75
C ASN A 25 -15.64 21.50 -17.93
N LYS A 26 -15.93 21.56 -16.64
CA LYS A 26 -15.28 22.46 -15.68
C LYS A 26 -14.66 21.67 -14.54
N PHE A 27 -13.64 22.27 -13.93
CA PHE A 27 -13.09 21.82 -12.65
C PHE A 27 -13.87 22.49 -11.53
N ILE A 28 -14.63 21.71 -10.73
CA ILE A 28 -15.61 22.17 -9.75
C ILE A 28 -15.21 21.67 -8.39
N THR A 29 -15.20 22.54 -7.40
CA THR A 29 -15.00 22.15 -6.00
C THR A 29 -16.30 22.27 -5.21
N ILE A 30 -16.69 21.20 -4.49
CA ILE A 30 -17.74 21.21 -3.48
C ILE A 30 -17.06 21.29 -2.11
N THR A 31 -17.37 22.33 -1.35
CA THR A 31 -16.79 22.60 -0.04
C THR A 31 -17.85 22.89 1.02
N GLY A 32 -17.44 23.18 2.26
CA GLY A 32 -18.31 23.48 3.40
C GLY A 32 -17.87 22.77 4.67
N VAL A 33 -18.43 23.13 5.81
CA VAL A 33 -18.07 22.51 7.09
C VAL A 33 -18.32 20.99 7.12
N SER A 34 -17.64 20.29 8.02
CA SER A 34 -17.82 18.83 8.19
C SER A 34 -19.28 18.53 8.54
N GLY A 35 -19.90 17.55 7.84
CA GLY A 35 -21.32 17.20 8.05
C GLY A 35 -22.34 18.14 7.43
N SER A 36 -21.93 19.11 6.59
CA SER A 36 -22.86 20.04 5.93
C SER A 36 -23.70 19.43 4.81
N GLY A 37 -23.33 18.24 4.29
CA GLY A 37 -24.06 17.57 3.20
C GLY A 37 -23.30 17.50 1.86
N LYS A 38 -22.00 17.80 1.83
CA LYS A 38 -21.14 17.71 0.63
C LYS A 38 -21.20 16.35 -0.04
N SER A 39 -20.92 15.30 0.73
CA SER A 39 -20.92 13.91 0.22
C SER A 39 -22.33 13.48 -0.18
N SER A 40 -23.37 13.96 0.53
CA SER A 40 -24.78 13.72 0.15
C SER A 40 -25.11 14.31 -1.22
N LEU A 41 -24.57 15.48 -1.56
CA LEU A 41 -24.75 16.10 -2.88
C LEU A 41 -23.92 15.39 -3.95
N ALA A 42 -22.61 15.16 -3.68
CA ALA A 42 -21.67 14.62 -4.66
C ALA A 42 -21.90 13.13 -4.93
N PHE A 43 -21.93 12.30 -3.87
CA PHE A 43 -21.99 10.86 -3.98
C PHE A 43 -23.41 10.29 -3.90
N ASP A 44 -24.16 10.62 -2.86
CA ASP A 44 -25.49 10.04 -2.63
C ASP A 44 -26.55 10.60 -3.61
N THR A 45 -26.30 11.74 -4.26
CA THR A 45 -27.21 12.35 -5.24
C THR A 45 -26.67 12.22 -6.67
N LEU A 46 -25.56 12.88 -7.01
CA LEU A 46 -25.05 12.94 -8.39
C LEU A 46 -24.46 11.61 -8.82
N TYR A 47 -23.52 11.06 -8.08
CA TYR A 47 -22.91 9.78 -8.46
C TYR A 47 -23.95 8.66 -8.49
N ALA A 48 -24.78 8.55 -7.48
CA ALA A 48 -25.84 7.55 -7.37
C ALA A 48 -26.79 7.56 -8.58
N GLU A 49 -27.21 8.75 -9.04
CA GLU A 49 -28.07 8.89 -10.23
C GLU A 49 -27.30 8.58 -11.51
N GLY A 50 -26.05 9.02 -11.64
CA GLY A 50 -25.20 8.70 -12.80
C GLY A 50 -24.97 7.18 -12.95
N GLN A 51 -24.65 6.51 -11.86
CA GLN A 51 -24.48 5.08 -11.80
C GLN A 51 -25.79 4.33 -12.09
N ARG A 52 -26.89 4.76 -11.48
CA ARG A 52 -28.22 4.19 -11.73
C ARG A 52 -28.57 4.21 -13.21
N ARG A 53 -28.38 5.34 -13.91
CA ARG A 53 -28.63 5.46 -15.35
C ARG A 53 -27.71 4.59 -16.18
N TYR A 54 -26.44 4.50 -15.79
CA TYR A 54 -25.49 3.62 -16.45
C TYR A 54 -25.94 2.15 -16.35
N VAL A 55 -26.29 1.69 -15.13
CA VAL A 55 -26.80 0.33 -14.92
C VAL A 55 -28.10 0.07 -15.68
N GLU A 56 -29.01 1.05 -15.74
CA GLU A 56 -30.25 0.92 -16.54
C GLU A 56 -29.99 0.80 -18.05
N SER A 57 -28.88 1.33 -18.54
CA SER A 57 -28.49 1.20 -19.96
C SER A 57 -27.91 -0.19 -20.32
N LEU A 58 -27.53 -1.00 -19.31
CA LEU A 58 -26.98 -2.32 -19.52
C LEU A 58 -28.05 -3.35 -19.91
N SER A 59 -27.60 -4.52 -20.38
CA SER A 59 -28.49 -5.63 -20.72
C SER A 59 -29.32 -6.11 -19.51
N SER A 60 -30.49 -6.71 -19.76
CA SER A 60 -31.35 -7.26 -18.72
C SER A 60 -30.64 -8.30 -17.85
N TYR A 61 -29.73 -9.07 -18.46
CA TYR A 61 -28.89 -10.05 -17.75
C TYR A 61 -27.93 -9.37 -16.77
N ALA A 62 -27.20 -8.35 -17.18
CA ALA A 62 -26.28 -7.61 -16.30
C ALA A 62 -27.02 -6.91 -15.15
N ARG A 63 -28.20 -6.34 -15.42
CA ARG A 63 -29.07 -5.72 -14.39
C ARG A 63 -29.55 -6.70 -13.31
N GLN A 64 -29.74 -7.97 -13.67
CA GLN A 64 -30.18 -9.01 -12.73
C GLN A 64 -29.12 -9.32 -11.67
N PHE A 65 -27.82 -9.19 -12.04
CA PHE A 65 -26.68 -9.36 -11.11
C PHE A 65 -26.38 -8.12 -10.28
N LEU A 66 -26.56 -6.94 -10.85
CA LEU A 66 -26.24 -5.67 -10.19
C LEU A 66 -27.36 -5.16 -9.24
N GLY A 67 -28.54 -5.79 -9.30
CA GLY A 67 -29.70 -5.39 -8.50
C GLY A 67 -30.36 -4.08 -8.96
N ARG A 68 -31.46 -3.70 -8.33
CA ARG A 68 -32.12 -2.41 -8.55
C ARG A 68 -31.49 -1.35 -7.65
N MET A 69 -30.88 -0.33 -8.26
CA MET A 69 -30.43 0.85 -7.53
C MET A 69 -31.62 1.77 -7.24
N SER A 70 -31.78 2.21 -6.01
CA SER A 70 -32.80 3.20 -5.63
C SER A 70 -32.49 4.55 -6.27
N LYS A 71 -33.55 5.23 -6.74
CA LYS A 71 -33.40 6.63 -7.19
C LYS A 71 -33.15 7.53 -5.99
N PRO A 72 -32.15 8.44 -6.06
CA PRO A 72 -31.95 9.41 -4.97
C PRO A 72 -33.20 10.29 -4.79
N GLU A 73 -33.44 10.73 -3.58
CA GLU A 73 -34.57 11.63 -3.26
C GLU A 73 -34.39 13.01 -3.86
N CYS A 74 -34.84 13.15 -5.10
CA CYS A 74 -34.85 14.44 -5.83
C CYS A 74 -36.03 14.48 -6.80
N ASP A 75 -36.42 15.66 -7.21
CA ASP A 75 -37.46 15.84 -8.20
C ASP A 75 -36.96 15.33 -9.56
N PHE A 76 -35.83 15.85 -10.03
CA PHE A 76 -35.15 15.33 -11.23
C PHE A 76 -33.67 15.76 -11.26
N ILE A 77 -32.88 15.03 -12.05
CA ILE A 77 -31.54 15.41 -12.49
C ILE A 77 -31.48 15.22 -14.01
N LYS A 78 -31.10 16.28 -14.74
CA LYS A 78 -30.97 16.24 -16.21
C LYS A 78 -29.51 16.38 -16.63
N SER A 79 -29.23 15.89 -17.85
CA SER A 79 -27.95 16.05 -18.56
C SER A 79 -26.72 15.54 -17.80
N ILE A 80 -26.92 14.56 -16.89
CA ILE A 80 -25.82 13.95 -16.16
C ILE A 80 -25.06 12.97 -17.08
N PRO A 81 -23.75 13.13 -17.28
CA PRO A 81 -22.93 12.18 -18.03
C PRO A 81 -22.66 10.91 -17.21
N PRO A 82 -22.04 9.87 -17.81
CA PRO A 82 -21.55 8.73 -17.05
C PRO A 82 -20.66 9.18 -15.91
N ALA A 83 -20.96 8.73 -14.68
CA ALA A 83 -20.29 9.19 -13.48
C ALA A 83 -19.30 8.14 -12.96
N ILE A 84 -18.09 8.58 -12.60
CA ILE A 84 -17.02 7.76 -12.03
C ILE A 84 -16.66 8.38 -10.68
N ALA A 85 -16.76 7.57 -9.61
CA ALA A 85 -16.34 8.00 -8.28
C ALA A 85 -14.96 7.44 -7.93
N ILE A 86 -14.12 8.28 -7.32
CA ILE A 86 -12.81 7.90 -6.81
C ILE A 86 -12.78 8.21 -5.30
N GLU A 87 -13.11 7.17 -4.52
CA GLU A 87 -13.19 7.24 -3.06
C GLU A 87 -11.88 6.82 -2.41
N GLN A 88 -11.71 7.13 -1.12
CA GLN A 88 -10.53 6.78 -0.32
C GLN A 88 -10.49 5.32 0.15
N LYS A 89 -11.52 4.54 -0.08
CA LYS A 89 -11.57 3.16 0.41
C LYS A 89 -10.51 2.30 -0.27
N VAL A 90 -9.78 1.54 0.53
CA VAL A 90 -8.84 0.52 0.01
C VAL A 90 -9.64 -0.52 -0.77
N ILE A 91 -9.43 -0.57 -2.07
CA ILE A 91 -10.26 -1.33 -3.02
C ILE A 91 -10.08 -2.83 -2.88
N SER A 92 -8.94 -3.30 -2.39
CA SER A 92 -8.66 -4.73 -2.38
C SER A 92 -8.16 -5.21 -1.01
N ARG A 93 -8.90 -6.14 -0.42
CA ARG A 93 -8.44 -6.98 0.70
C ARG A 93 -7.60 -8.17 0.23
N ASN A 94 -7.44 -8.34 -1.09
CA ASN A 94 -6.66 -9.44 -1.66
C ASN A 94 -5.18 -9.25 -1.33
N PRO A 95 -4.55 -10.15 -0.58
CA PRO A 95 -3.14 -10.03 -0.19
C PRO A 95 -2.15 -10.17 -1.35
N ARG A 96 -2.60 -10.60 -2.54
CA ARG A 96 -1.80 -10.68 -3.75
C ARG A 96 -1.81 -9.39 -4.57
N SER A 97 -2.79 -8.50 -4.33
CA SER A 97 -2.90 -7.22 -5.06
C SER A 97 -1.72 -6.30 -4.75
N THR A 98 -1.12 -5.73 -5.77
CA THR A 98 0.03 -4.80 -5.70
C THR A 98 -0.25 -3.53 -6.48
N VAL A 99 0.55 -2.49 -6.27
CA VAL A 99 0.51 -1.27 -7.08
C VAL A 99 0.58 -1.61 -8.57
N GLY A 100 1.50 -2.49 -8.97
CA GLY A 100 1.66 -2.89 -10.37
C GLY A 100 0.43 -3.56 -10.98
N THR A 101 -0.28 -4.42 -10.21
CA THR A 101 -1.51 -5.06 -10.70
C THR A 101 -2.71 -4.11 -10.71
N THR A 102 -2.80 -3.22 -9.73
CA THR A 102 -3.90 -2.24 -9.65
C THR A 102 -3.80 -1.20 -10.77
N THR A 103 -2.59 -0.81 -11.16
CA THR A 103 -2.33 0.13 -12.26
C THR A 103 -2.26 -0.53 -13.63
N GLU A 104 -2.39 -1.86 -13.70
CA GLU A 104 -2.22 -2.69 -14.89
C GLU A 104 -0.80 -2.65 -15.50
N ILE A 105 0.14 -1.89 -14.94
CA ILE A 105 1.52 -1.81 -15.44
C ILE A 105 2.18 -3.18 -15.45
N TYR A 106 1.92 -3.99 -14.41
CA TYR A 106 2.46 -5.33 -14.31
C TYR A 106 2.03 -6.25 -15.45
N GLU A 107 0.77 -6.12 -15.93
CA GLU A 107 0.25 -6.90 -17.05
C GLU A 107 0.99 -6.55 -18.35
N TYR A 108 1.24 -5.27 -18.61
CA TYR A 108 2.03 -4.84 -19.77
C TYR A 108 3.48 -5.29 -19.66
N MET A 109 4.08 -5.26 -18.46
CA MET A 109 5.44 -5.75 -18.23
C MET A 109 5.55 -7.25 -18.46
N ARG A 110 4.58 -8.06 -18.00
CA ARG A 110 4.54 -9.51 -18.28
C ARG A 110 4.58 -9.78 -19.78
N LEU A 111 3.71 -9.10 -20.53
CA LEU A 111 3.66 -9.23 -22.00
C LEU A 111 4.97 -8.79 -22.65
N LEU A 112 5.58 -7.72 -22.15
CA LEU A 112 6.87 -7.23 -22.65
C LEU A 112 7.96 -8.29 -22.48
N PHE A 113 8.10 -8.85 -21.26
CA PHE A 113 9.09 -9.89 -20.97
C PHE A 113 8.82 -11.19 -21.73
N ALA A 114 7.56 -11.56 -21.97
CA ALA A 114 7.19 -12.70 -22.77
C ALA A 114 7.53 -12.54 -24.27
N ARG A 115 7.57 -11.30 -24.79
CA ARG A 115 7.78 -11.00 -26.22
C ARG A 115 9.22 -10.73 -26.59
N ILE A 116 9.95 -9.98 -25.76
CA ILE A 116 11.32 -9.52 -26.06
C ILE A 116 12.33 -9.89 -24.96
N GLY A 117 11.90 -10.57 -23.90
CA GLY A 117 12.79 -11.03 -22.83
C GLY A 117 13.73 -12.13 -23.32
N ARG A 118 15.02 -12.05 -22.95
CA ARG A 118 16.06 -13.02 -23.29
C ARG A 118 16.44 -13.80 -22.06
N THR A 119 16.53 -15.12 -22.19
CA THR A 119 16.89 -16.03 -21.09
C THR A 119 18.40 -16.13 -20.97
N TYR A 120 18.92 -16.06 -19.74
CA TYR A 120 20.34 -16.19 -19.43
C TYR A 120 20.57 -17.36 -18.49
N SER A 121 21.63 -18.14 -18.74
CA SER A 121 22.01 -19.23 -17.84
C SER A 121 22.43 -18.68 -16.48
N PRO A 122 21.95 -19.25 -15.36
CA PRO A 122 22.40 -18.88 -14.02
C PRO A 122 23.82 -19.35 -13.70
N VAL A 123 24.41 -20.21 -14.53
CA VAL A 123 25.75 -20.81 -14.32
C VAL A 123 26.81 -20.01 -15.08
N SER A 124 26.67 -19.90 -16.41
CA SER A 124 27.63 -19.19 -17.27
C SER A 124 27.31 -17.69 -17.42
N GLY A 125 26.07 -17.28 -17.22
CA GLY A 125 25.61 -15.92 -17.51
C GLY A 125 25.42 -15.63 -18.99
N GLU A 126 25.58 -16.64 -19.85
CA GLU A 126 25.40 -16.51 -21.30
C GLU A 126 23.92 -16.59 -21.69
N GLU A 127 23.58 -15.94 -22.83
CA GLU A 127 22.24 -15.97 -23.39
C GLU A 127 21.90 -17.36 -23.94
N VAL A 128 20.79 -17.94 -23.47
CA VAL A 128 20.25 -19.20 -23.95
C VAL A 128 19.45 -18.95 -25.22
N LYS A 129 19.93 -19.51 -26.32
CA LYS A 129 19.29 -19.34 -27.65
C LYS A 129 18.98 -20.71 -28.26
N ARG A 130 17.89 -20.76 -29.01
CA ARG A 130 17.71 -21.77 -30.05
C ARG A 130 18.45 -21.31 -31.28
N HIS A 131 19.44 -22.08 -31.68
CA HIS A 131 20.13 -21.78 -32.92
C HIS A 131 19.33 -22.29 -34.11
N THR A 132 19.34 -21.48 -35.15
CA THR A 132 18.73 -21.82 -36.44
C THR A 132 19.83 -22.22 -37.43
N PRO A 133 19.47 -22.89 -38.54
CA PRO A 133 20.41 -23.13 -39.63
C PRO A 133 21.08 -21.84 -40.12
N GLU A 134 20.37 -20.71 -40.08
CA GLU A 134 20.89 -19.39 -40.46
C GLU A 134 22.02 -18.91 -39.51
N ASP A 135 21.98 -19.26 -38.24
CA ASP A 135 23.02 -18.91 -37.27
C ASP A 135 24.31 -19.69 -37.57
N VAL A 136 24.17 -20.94 -38.00
CA VAL A 136 25.31 -21.75 -38.45
C VAL A 136 25.94 -21.14 -39.71
N VAL A 137 25.10 -20.67 -40.65
CA VAL A 137 25.57 -19.94 -41.86
C VAL A 137 26.26 -18.66 -41.45
N LYS A 138 25.69 -17.82 -40.61
CA LYS A 138 26.30 -16.58 -40.12
C LYS A 138 27.65 -16.84 -39.45
N CYS A 139 27.76 -17.82 -38.60
CA CYS A 139 29.01 -18.22 -37.96
C CYS A 139 30.07 -18.65 -39.02
N SER A 140 29.70 -19.45 -40.01
CA SER A 140 30.62 -19.88 -41.05
C SER A 140 31.20 -18.69 -41.86
N LEU A 141 30.35 -17.72 -42.15
CA LEU A 141 30.70 -16.49 -42.91
C LEU A 141 31.58 -15.51 -42.12
N THR A 142 31.82 -15.70 -40.82
CA THR A 142 32.80 -14.90 -40.04
C THR A 142 34.23 -15.25 -40.41
N TYR A 143 34.45 -16.42 -41.04
CA TYR A 143 35.75 -16.85 -41.51
C TYR A 143 36.02 -16.49 -42.97
N SER A 144 37.28 -16.42 -43.34
CA SER A 144 37.69 -16.06 -44.70
C SER A 144 37.28 -17.14 -45.72
N LYS A 145 36.92 -16.67 -46.92
CA LYS A 145 36.53 -17.50 -48.05
C LYS A 145 37.59 -18.53 -48.31
N GLY A 146 37.21 -19.78 -48.49
CA GLY A 146 38.06 -20.94 -48.70
C GLY A 146 38.51 -21.69 -47.44
N THR A 147 38.19 -21.18 -46.21
CA THR A 147 38.45 -21.92 -44.95
C THR A 147 37.62 -23.17 -44.94
N LYS A 148 38.30 -24.34 -44.65
CA LYS A 148 37.63 -25.61 -44.59
C LYS A 148 36.97 -25.82 -43.24
N PHE A 149 35.76 -26.39 -43.23
CA PHE A 149 35.06 -26.77 -42.04
C PHE A 149 34.22 -28.04 -42.23
N MET A 150 33.79 -28.63 -41.14
CA MET A 150 32.88 -29.79 -41.16
C MET A 150 31.77 -29.58 -40.14
N ILE A 151 30.59 -30.14 -40.46
CA ILE A 151 29.47 -30.25 -39.54
C ILE A 151 29.47 -31.66 -38.99
N ILE A 152 29.51 -31.78 -37.68
CA ILE A 152 29.45 -33.03 -36.94
C ILE A 152 28.31 -33.01 -35.95
N VAL A 153 27.74 -34.17 -35.67
CA VAL A 153 26.67 -34.34 -34.69
C VAL A 153 26.98 -35.48 -33.73
N PRO A 154 26.57 -35.40 -32.45
CA PRO A 154 26.75 -36.51 -31.52
C PRO A 154 26.04 -37.76 -32.04
N LEU A 155 26.67 -38.92 -31.94
CA LEU A 155 26.08 -40.17 -32.35
C LEU A 155 24.94 -40.56 -31.41
N HIS A 156 23.70 -40.52 -31.91
CA HIS A 156 22.54 -40.93 -31.15
C HIS A 156 22.29 -42.43 -31.27
N VAL A 157 22.46 -43.16 -30.16
CA VAL A 157 22.20 -44.62 -30.13
C VAL A 157 20.80 -44.82 -29.52
N VAL A 158 19.90 -45.41 -30.30
CA VAL A 158 18.54 -45.72 -29.87
C VAL A 158 18.58 -46.77 -28.74
N GLU A 159 17.76 -46.57 -27.72
CA GLU A 159 17.68 -47.47 -26.56
C GLU A 159 17.49 -48.95 -26.97
N GLY A 160 18.36 -49.85 -26.53
CA GLY A 160 18.34 -51.24 -26.89
C GLY A 160 19.18 -51.63 -28.13
N ARG A 161 19.87 -50.66 -28.79
CA ARG A 161 20.85 -50.96 -29.88
C ARG A 161 22.28 -50.86 -29.40
N SER A 162 23.16 -51.60 -30.06
CA SER A 162 24.60 -51.39 -29.87
C SER A 162 25.13 -50.31 -30.82
N VAL A 163 26.24 -49.65 -30.44
CA VAL A 163 26.91 -48.62 -31.24
C VAL A 163 27.24 -49.14 -32.65
N GLU A 164 27.71 -50.42 -32.74
CA GLU A 164 28.03 -51.00 -34.02
C GLU A 164 26.83 -51.10 -34.94
N LYS A 165 25.66 -51.56 -34.43
CA LYS A 165 24.43 -51.66 -35.23
C LYS A 165 23.93 -50.28 -35.66
N GLN A 166 24.14 -49.27 -34.84
CA GLN A 166 23.76 -47.90 -35.20
C GLN A 166 24.68 -47.37 -36.31
N LEU A 167 25.98 -47.62 -36.24
CA LEU A 167 26.94 -47.26 -37.29
C LEU A 167 26.66 -47.97 -38.62
N GLU A 168 26.28 -49.27 -38.57
CA GLU A 168 25.84 -50.01 -39.79
C GLU A 168 24.60 -49.42 -40.43
N MET A 169 23.67 -48.86 -39.65
CA MET A 169 22.51 -48.18 -40.20
C MET A 169 22.91 -46.86 -40.89
N TYR A 170 23.79 -46.08 -40.27
CA TYR A 170 24.27 -44.83 -40.88
C TYR A 170 25.03 -45.08 -42.20
N ILE A 171 25.74 -46.22 -42.35
CA ILE A 171 26.29 -46.61 -43.65
C ILE A 171 25.18 -46.79 -44.68
N LYS A 172 24.09 -47.48 -44.32
CA LYS A 172 22.95 -47.70 -45.23
C LYS A 172 22.21 -46.41 -45.61
N GLU A 173 22.24 -45.42 -44.76
CA GLU A 173 21.68 -44.06 -44.97
C GLU A 173 22.62 -43.16 -45.79
N GLY A 174 23.86 -43.66 -46.07
CA GLY A 174 24.82 -42.95 -46.94
C GLY A 174 25.93 -42.19 -46.21
N TYR A 175 25.99 -42.27 -44.90
CA TYR A 175 27.08 -41.68 -44.11
C TYR A 175 28.28 -42.59 -44.13
N SER A 176 29.49 -42.05 -44.33
CA SER A 176 30.69 -42.86 -44.44
C SER A 176 31.78 -42.53 -43.41
N ARG A 177 31.60 -41.51 -42.60
CA ARG A 177 32.66 -40.98 -41.73
C ARG A 177 32.13 -40.55 -40.37
N VAL A 178 32.98 -40.74 -39.37
CA VAL A 178 32.81 -40.22 -38.01
C VAL A 178 34.04 -39.44 -37.59
N TYR A 179 33.85 -38.59 -36.61
CA TYR A 179 34.90 -37.79 -35.98
C TYR A 179 35.11 -38.32 -34.55
N VAL A 180 36.32 -38.74 -34.28
CA VAL A 180 36.71 -39.42 -33.01
C VAL A 180 38.13 -38.98 -32.67
N ASN A 181 38.39 -38.59 -31.42
CA ASN A 181 39.72 -38.19 -30.94
C ASN A 181 40.41 -37.17 -31.86
N ASP A 182 39.65 -36.14 -32.28
CA ASP A 182 40.10 -35.05 -33.18
C ASP A 182 40.52 -35.47 -34.59
N GLU A 183 40.15 -36.69 -35.00
CA GLU A 183 40.43 -37.21 -36.35
C GLU A 183 39.17 -37.70 -37.05
N VAL A 184 39.15 -37.57 -38.37
CA VAL A 184 38.07 -38.08 -39.22
C VAL A 184 38.39 -39.45 -39.68
N VAL A 185 37.66 -40.49 -39.23
CA VAL A 185 37.86 -41.92 -39.54
C VAL A 185 36.67 -42.45 -40.37
N ARG A 186 36.89 -43.45 -41.22
CA ARG A 186 35.77 -44.15 -41.90
C ARG A 186 35.01 -45.03 -40.93
N ILE A 187 33.69 -45.12 -41.05
CA ILE A 187 32.87 -45.98 -40.22
C ILE A 187 33.25 -47.44 -40.37
N GLU A 188 33.58 -47.84 -41.63
CA GLU A 188 34.03 -49.20 -41.93
C GLU A 188 35.32 -49.63 -41.20
N ASP A 189 36.26 -48.69 -41.02
CA ASP A 189 37.50 -48.93 -40.30
C ASP A 189 37.25 -49.19 -38.80
N ILE A 190 36.36 -48.41 -38.19
CA ILE A 190 35.98 -48.58 -36.77
C ILE A 190 35.26 -49.91 -36.53
N LEU A 191 34.37 -50.28 -37.46
CA LEU A 191 33.66 -51.55 -37.36
C LEU A 191 34.59 -52.74 -37.53
N SER A 192 35.64 -52.66 -38.42
CA SER A 192 36.60 -53.70 -38.67
C SER A 192 37.53 -53.90 -37.48
N ASP A 193 37.95 -52.90 -36.81
CA ASP A 193 38.90 -52.94 -35.69
C ASP A 193 38.27 -53.28 -34.32
N ASN A 194 36.94 -53.49 -34.26
CA ASN A 194 36.19 -53.73 -33.00
C ASN A 194 36.42 -52.66 -31.93
N GLN A 195 36.81 -51.42 -32.31
CA GLN A 195 37.11 -50.29 -31.40
C GLN A 195 35.90 -49.53 -30.93
N ALA A 196 34.75 -49.75 -31.57
CA ALA A 196 33.49 -49.02 -31.29
C ALA A 196 33.02 -49.10 -29.81
N LYS A 197 33.47 -50.15 -29.08
CA LYS A 197 33.06 -50.34 -27.65
C LYS A 197 33.85 -49.50 -26.65
N ASN A 198 35.01 -48.96 -27.03
CA ASN A 198 35.95 -48.31 -26.11
C ASN A 198 36.02 -46.76 -26.32
N ILE A 199 35.19 -46.21 -27.22
CA ILE A 199 35.25 -44.80 -27.55
C ILE A 199 34.06 -44.12 -26.89
N SER A 200 34.34 -43.14 -26.05
CA SER A 200 33.30 -42.41 -25.31
C SER A 200 32.57 -41.36 -26.15
N ASP A 201 33.27 -40.72 -27.08
CA ASP A 201 32.74 -39.57 -27.84
C ASP A 201 32.89 -39.78 -29.35
N ILE A 202 31.81 -40.25 -29.96
CA ILE A 202 31.73 -40.46 -31.42
C ILE A 202 30.78 -39.41 -32.00
N TYR A 203 31.23 -38.68 -33.00
CA TYR A 203 30.41 -37.75 -33.75
C TYR A 203 30.26 -38.18 -35.20
N LEU A 204 29.05 -38.19 -35.73
CA LEU A 204 28.77 -38.44 -37.14
C LEU A 204 29.15 -37.23 -37.98
N VAL A 205 29.91 -37.39 -39.05
CA VAL A 205 30.25 -36.29 -39.97
C VAL A 205 29.15 -36.19 -41.03
N ILE A 206 28.36 -35.10 -40.95
CA ILE A 206 27.24 -34.83 -41.89
C ILE A 206 27.80 -34.33 -43.22
N THR A 207 28.65 -33.29 -43.16
CA THR A 207 29.23 -32.71 -44.38
C THR A 207 30.59 -32.05 -44.12
N ARG A 208 31.35 -31.90 -45.21
CA ARG A 208 32.62 -31.16 -45.21
C ARG A 208 32.57 -30.15 -46.32
N MET A 209 32.78 -28.90 -45.99
CA MET A 209 32.62 -27.75 -46.89
C MET A 209 33.77 -26.74 -46.72
N SER A 210 33.83 -25.80 -47.63
CA SER A 210 34.66 -24.60 -47.48
C SER A 210 33.76 -23.37 -47.45
N VAL A 211 34.16 -22.36 -46.69
CA VAL A 211 33.45 -21.08 -46.59
C VAL A 211 33.32 -20.43 -47.97
N ASP A 212 32.11 -20.24 -48.44
CA ASP A 212 31.78 -19.49 -49.68
C ASP A 212 30.48 -18.71 -49.47
N ASP A 213 30.48 -17.49 -50.02
CA ASP A 213 29.38 -16.52 -49.92
C ASP A 213 28.42 -16.57 -51.10
N THR A 214 28.57 -17.56 -52.02
CA THR A 214 27.62 -17.74 -53.11
C THR A 214 26.27 -18.29 -52.63
N LYS A 215 25.18 -17.85 -53.27
CA LYS A 215 23.81 -18.29 -52.89
C LYS A 215 23.66 -19.82 -52.85
N ASP A 216 24.30 -20.51 -53.82
CA ASP A 216 24.26 -21.98 -53.88
C ASP A 216 25.02 -22.69 -52.73
N ALA A 217 26.15 -22.04 -52.28
CA ALA A 217 26.87 -22.56 -51.14
C ALA A 217 26.14 -22.34 -49.84
N ILE A 218 25.50 -21.17 -49.69
CA ILE A 218 24.65 -20.85 -48.53
C ILE A 218 23.46 -21.81 -48.45
N SER A 219 22.74 -22.02 -49.57
CA SER A 219 21.61 -22.98 -49.59
C SER A 219 22.02 -24.39 -49.19
N ARG A 220 23.14 -24.88 -49.73
CA ARG A 220 23.69 -26.23 -49.35
C ARG A 220 24.12 -26.31 -47.89
N LEU A 221 24.67 -25.21 -47.35
CA LEU A 221 25.03 -25.17 -45.93
C LEU A 221 23.80 -25.18 -45.04
N THR A 222 22.74 -24.42 -45.41
CA THR A 222 21.45 -24.43 -44.73
C THR A 222 20.83 -25.81 -44.69
N ASP A 223 20.73 -26.49 -45.85
CA ASP A 223 20.21 -27.85 -45.97
C ASP A 223 21.03 -28.86 -45.14
N SER A 224 22.38 -28.69 -45.13
CA SER A 224 23.26 -29.54 -44.33
C SER A 224 23.10 -29.29 -42.83
N ALA A 225 22.85 -28.04 -42.40
CA ALA A 225 22.61 -27.68 -41.02
C ALA A 225 21.26 -28.23 -40.55
N GLU A 226 20.21 -28.16 -41.38
CA GLU A 226 18.91 -28.77 -41.07
C GLU A 226 19.03 -30.29 -40.90
N THR A 227 19.73 -30.96 -41.82
CA THR A 227 20.00 -32.42 -41.72
C THR A 227 20.79 -32.71 -40.44
N ALA A 228 21.78 -31.90 -40.10
CA ALA A 228 22.60 -32.10 -38.90
C ALA A 228 21.78 -31.92 -37.62
N PHE A 229 20.90 -30.93 -37.55
CA PHE A 229 20.00 -30.78 -36.39
C PHE A 229 19.02 -31.95 -36.27
N TYR A 230 18.52 -32.49 -37.36
CA TYR A 230 17.66 -33.66 -37.35
C TYR A 230 18.41 -34.90 -36.86
N GLU A 231 19.58 -35.23 -37.42
CA GLU A 231 20.36 -36.41 -37.05
C GLU A 231 20.99 -36.33 -35.65
N GLY A 232 21.37 -35.12 -35.22
CA GLY A 232 21.93 -34.82 -33.90
C GLY A 232 20.92 -34.62 -32.80
N ASP A 233 19.63 -34.88 -33.02
CA ASP A 233 18.53 -34.60 -32.07
C ASP A 233 18.61 -33.16 -31.51
N GLY A 234 18.79 -32.23 -32.42
CA GLY A 234 18.86 -30.78 -32.12
C GLY A 234 20.25 -30.25 -31.78
N LEU A 235 21.29 -31.05 -31.80
CA LEU A 235 22.66 -30.65 -31.50
C LEU A 235 23.57 -30.82 -32.74
N LEU A 236 24.40 -29.82 -33.01
CA LEU A 236 25.44 -29.87 -34.01
C LEU A 236 26.68 -29.13 -33.56
N LYS A 237 27.87 -29.55 -34.08
CA LYS A 237 29.14 -28.82 -33.93
C LYS A 237 29.68 -28.47 -35.29
N LEU A 238 30.17 -27.21 -35.41
CA LEU A 238 30.88 -26.71 -36.59
C LEU A 238 32.39 -26.70 -36.26
N VAL A 239 33.19 -27.47 -36.95
CA VAL A 239 34.63 -27.60 -36.68
C VAL A 239 35.42 -27.02 -37.86
N PHE A 240 36.21 -26.00 -37.61
CA PHE A 240 37.07 -25.34 -38.61
C PHE A 240 38.47 -25.90 -38.67
N LEU A 241 39.00 -26.06 -39.84
CA LEU A 241 40.33 -26.65 -40.13
C LEU A 241 41.24 -25.60 -40.84
N PRO A 242 42.58 -25.60 -40.54
CA PRO A 242 43.29 -26.30 -39.48
C PRO A 242 43.10 -25.62 -38.11
N GLY A 243 43.21 -26.35 -37.04
CA GLY A 243 43.16 -25.81 -35.68
C GLY A 243 42.01 -26.33 -34.83
N ASN A 244 41.06 -27.08 -35.40
CA ASN A 244 39.94 -27.75 -34.73
C ASN A 244 39.11 -26.79 -33.83
N ILE A 245 38.94 -25.52 -34.27
CA ILE A 245 38.10 -24.58 -33.58
C ILE A 245 36.65 -25.05 -33.71
N THR A 246 36.00 -25.29 -32.57
CA THR A 246 34.66 -25.87 -32.52
C THR A 246 33.64 -24.86 -31.98
N TYR A 247 32.51 -24.74 -32.69
CA TYR A 247 31.32 -24.00 -32.26
C TYR A 247 30.16 -24.98 -32.08
N GLU A 248 29.50 -24.91 -30.96
CA GLU A 248 28.32 -25.74 -30.66
C GLU A 248 27.04 -25.00 -30.95
N PHE A 249 26.08 -25.65 -31.58
CA PHE A 249 24.76 -25.10 -31.87
C PHE A 249 23.69 -26.08 -31.38
N SER A 250 22.63 -25.57 -30.79
CA SER A 250 21.49 -26.35 -30.29
C SER A 250 20.18 -25.73 -30.70
N THR A 251 19.27 -26.53 -31.24
CA THR A 251 17.86 -26.15 -31.41
C THR A 251 17.07 -26.36 -30.11
N ARG A 252 17.67 -27.00 -29.11
CA ARG A 252 17.08 -27.16 -27.80
C ARG A 252 17.30 -25.90 -26.97
N PHE A 253 16.30 -25.54 -26.18
CA PHE A 253 16.41 -24.40 -25.29
C PHE A 253 17.08 -24.83 -23.98
N GLU A 254 18.39 -25.14 -24.05
CA GLU A 254 19.20 -25.65 -22.94
C GLU A 254 20.63 -25.06 -22.99
N ALA A 255 21.19 -24.82 -21.79
CA ALA A 255 22.60 -24.42 -21.62
C ALA A 255 23.11 -24.97 -20.29
N ASP A 256 24.42 -25.21 -20.17
CA ASP A 256 25.07 -25.71 -18.93
C ASP A 256 24.40 -26.94 -18.30
N GLY A 257 23.79 -27.82 -19.11
CA GLY A 257 23.05 -29.00 -18.63
C GLY A 257 21.68 -28.72 -18.01
N ILE A 258 21.19 -27.45 -18.09
CA ILE A 258 19.88 -27.02 -17.61
C ILE A 258 18.96 -26.84 -18.81
N LYS A 259 17.77 -27.44 -18.74
CA LYS A 259 16.72 -27.26 -19.71
C LYS A 259 15.86 -26.05 -19.27
N PHE A 260 15.72 -25.07 -20.15
CA PHE A 260 14.96 -23.83 -19.90
C PHE A 260 13.57 -23.91 -20.53
N GLU A 261 12.63 -23.15 -19.95
CA GLU A 261 11.32 -22.91 -20.57
C GLU A 261 11.39 -21.62 -21.40
N GLU A 262 10.73 -21.61 -22.55
CA GLU A 262 10.59 -20.37 -23.33
C GLU A 262 9.78 -19.34 -22.57
N PRO A 263 10.20 -18.07 -22.59
CA PRO A 263 9.46 -17.01 -21.95
C PRO A 263 8.02 -16.92 -22.49
N ASN A 264 7.06 -17.01 -21.59
CA ASN A 264 5.64 -16.85 -21.87
C ASN A 264 4.98 -15.99 -20.77
N ASP A 265 3.82 -15.46 -21.02
CA ASP A 265 3.14 -14.55 -20.09
C ASP A 265 2.75 -15.21 -18.76
N ASN A 266 2.49 -16.53 -18.74
CA ASN A 266 2.17 -17.24 -17.51
C ASN A 266 3.39 -17.43 -16.60
N MET A 267 4.60 -17.52 -17.16
CA MET A 267 5.86 -17.60 -16.40
C MET A 267 6.03 -16.38 -15.47
N PHE A 268 5.55 -15.22 -15.88
CA PHE A 268 5.63 -13.97 -15.11
C PHE A 268 4.36 -13.66 -14.31
N SER A 269 3.39 -14.58 -14.22
CA SER A 269 2.17 -14.41 -13.46
C SER A 269 2.25 -15.10 -12.09
N PHE A 270 2.33 -14.32 -11.01
CA PHE A 270 2.27 -14.88 -9.67
C PHE A 270 0.86 -15.35 -9.25
N ASN A 271 -0.16 -15.10 -10.07
CA ASN A 271 -1.52 -15.64 -9.91
C ASN A 271 -1.70 -16.99 -10.64
N SER A 272 -0.77 -17.36 -11.51
CA SER A 272 -0.76 -18.64 -12.21
C SER A 272 0.16 -19.65 -11.50
N PRO A 273 -0.24 -20.92 -11.33
CA PRO A 273 0.65 -21.97 -10.80
C PRO A 273 1.93 -22.15 -11.60
N LEU A 274 1.94 -21.77 -12.88
CA LEU A 274 3.10 -21.87 -13.77
C LEU A 274 4.18 -20.85 -13.44
N GLY A 275 3.83 -19.66 -12.96
CA GLY A 275 4.75 -18.58 -12.63
C GLY A 275 4.93 -18.33 -11.15
N ALA A 276 3.96 -18.73 -10.31
CA ALA A 276 4.02 -18.50 -8.87
C ALA A 276 5.16 -19.28 -8.20
N CYS A 277 5.82 -18.67 -7.23
CA CYS A 277 6.76 -19.36 -6.36
C CYS A 277 6.07 -20.54 -5.66
N PRO A 278 6.59 -21.77 -5.73
CA PRO A 278 5.94 -22.96 -5.17
C PRO A 278 5.85 -22.93 -3.64
N THR A 279 6.76 -22.23 -2.96
CA THR A 279 6.82 -22.16 -1.50
C THR A 279 5.79 -21.22 -0.92
N CYS A 280 5.57 -20.04 -1.53
CA CYS A 280 4.61 -19.06 -1.05
C CYS A 280 3.36 -18.94 -1.94
N GLU A 281 3.23 -19.75 -2.98
CA GLU A 281 2.07 -19.75 -3.90
C GLU A 281 1.70 -18.34 -4.44
N GLY A 282 2.71 -17.50 -4.68
CA GLY A 282 2.51 -16.15 -5.19
C GLY A 282 2.15 -15.09 -4.13
N PHE A 283 2.20 -15.42 -2.84
CA PHE A 283 1.95 -14.44 -1.77
C PHE A 283 3.18 -13.59 -1.43
N GLY A 284 4.40 -14.08 -1.71
CA GLY A 284 5.65 -13.43 -1.35
C GLY A 284 6.06 -13.57 0.12
N ASN A 285 5.14 -14.05 0.96
CA ASN A 285 5.33 -14.25 2.39
C ASN A 285 4.89 -15.65 2.81
N VAL A 286 5.51 -16.15 3.87
CA VAL A 286 5.17 -17.43 4.52
C VAL A 286 4.99 -17.24 6.01
N ILE A 287 4.32 -18.17 6.68
CA ILE A 287 4.25 -18.17 8.14
C ILE A 287 5.53 -18.84 8.65
N GLY A 288 6.45 -18.03 9.11
CA GLY A 288 7.75 -18.42 9.63
C GLY A 288 8.06 -17.88 11.02
N ILE A 289 9.30 -18.02 11.47
CA ILE A 289 9.81 -17.34 12.66
C ILE A 289 10.16 -15.91 12.27
N ASP A 290 9.49 -14.96 12.90
CA ASP A 290 9.67 -13.55 12.59
C ASP A 290 10.88 -12.98 13.34
N GLU A 291 11.88 -12.49 12.60
CA GLU A 291 13.08 -11.86 13.15
C GLU A 291 12.74 -10.73 14.13
N LYS A 292 11.74 -9.91 13.81
CA LYS A 292 11.32 -8.79 14.66
C LYS A 292 10.74 -9.22 16.00
N LEU A 293 10.16 -10.42 16.06
CA LEU A 293 9.64 -11.00 17.30
C LEU A 293 10.76 -11.67 18.12
N VAL A 294 11.80 -12.17 17.45
CA VAL A 294 12.97 -12.79 18.10
C VAL A 294 13.95 -11.73 18.58
N ILE A 295 14.23 -10.72 17.76
CA ILE A 295 15.09 -9.58 18.07
C ILE A 295 14.20 -8.35 18.26
N THR A 296 13.68 -8.19 19.46
CA THR A 296 12.71 -7.13 19.75
C THR A 296 13.36 -5.75 19.98
N ASN A 297 14.66 -5.74 20.29
CA ASN A 297 15.46 -4.53 20.45
C ASN A 297 16.85 -4.75 19.83
N SER A 298 17.05 -4.21 18.64
CA SER A 298 18.29 -4.34 17.89
C SER A 298 19.45 -3.50 18.46
N SER A 299 19.18 -2.56 19.39
CA SER A 299 20.21 -1.79 20.08
C SER A 299 20.93 -2.58 21.17
N LEU A 300 20.37 -3.73 21.59
CA LEU A 300 21.03 -4.64 22.52
C LEU A 300 22.01 -5.56 21.78
N SER A 301 23.10 -5.92 22.48
CA SER A 301 24.02 -6.96 22.03
C SER A 301 23.49 -8.35 22.38
N VAL A 302 24.12 -9.41 21.84
CA VAL A 302 23.78 -10.78 22.23
C VAL A 302 24.02 -11.00 23.71
N TYR A 303 25.09 -10.40 24.26
CA TYR A 303 25.40 -10.45 25.67
C TYR A 303 24.34 -9.77 26.53
N ASP A 304 23.85 -8.61 26.12
CA ASP A 304 22.77 -7.86 26.78
C ASP A 304 21.37 -8.48 26.58
N GLY A 305 21.25 -9.51 25.78
CA GLY A 305 20.02 -10.28 25.58
C GLY A 305 19.14 -9.79 24.44
N CYS A 306 19.69 -9.41 23.29
CA CYS A 306 18.90 -9.06 22.11
C CYS A 306 17.98 -10.20 21.63
N VAL A 307 18.36 -11.46 21.87
CA VAL A 307 17.58 -12.64 21.46
C VAL A 307 16.51 -12.96 22.50
N GLN A 308 15.29 -12.51 22.26
CA GLN A 308 14.18 -12.60 23.20
C GLN A 308 13.78 -14.04 23.60
N CYS A 309 13.91 -14.99 22.69
CA CYS A 309 13.58 -16.38 22.97
C CYS A 309 14.58 -17.11 23.90
N TRP A 310 15.75 -16.50 24.16
CA TRP A 310 16.76 -17.02 25.08
C TRP A 310 16.68 -16.41 26.48
N HIS A 311 15.60 -15.73 26.83
CA HIS A 311 15.38 -15.17 28.17
C HIS A 311 14.78 -16.19 29.13
N GLY A 312 15.03 -15.97 30.43
CA GLY A 312 14.55 -16.80 31.54
C GLY A 312 15.50 -17.93 31.93
N ASP A 313 15.31 -18.52 33.10
CA ASP A 313 16.23 -19.46 33.73
C ASP A 313 16.54 -20.70 32.90
N LYS A 314 15.52 -21.26 32.23
CA LYS A 314 15.67 -22.45 31.41
C LYS A 314 16.25 -22.18 30.03
N MET A 315 15.89 -21.05 29.40
CA MET A 315 16.27 -20.73 28.03
C MET A 315 17.54 -19.87 27.96
N GLY A 316 17.91 -19.20 29.05
CA GLY A 316 19.14 -18.40 29.16
C GLY A 316 20.43 -19.21 28.97
N VAL A 317 20.37 -20.52 29.14
CA VAL A 317 21.47 -21.45 28.85
C VAL A 317 21.93 -21.35 27.40
N TRP A 318 20.99 -21.11 26.45
CA TRP A 318 21.31 -20.94 25.02
C TRP A 318 22.19 -19.71 24.80
N LYS A 319 21.85 -18.57 25.42
CA LYS A 319 22.65 -17.35 25.38
C LYS A 319 24.07 -17.58 25.91
N THR A 320 24.16 -18.19 27.08
CA THR A 320 25.45 -18.43 27.74
C THR A 320 26.35 -19.34 26.91
N GLU A 321 25.77 -20.42 26.36
CA GLU A 321 26.52 -21.38 25.54
C GLU A 321 26.89 -20.77 24.17
N PHE A 322 25.99 -19.97 23.54
CA PHE A 322 26.33 -19.23 22.32
C PHE A 322 27.53 -18.30 22.56
N CYS A 323 27.49 -17.46 23.60
CA CYS A 323 28.60 -16.55 23.93
C CYS A 323 29.92 -17.28 24.17
N ARG A 324 29.87 -18.45 24.82
CA ARG A 324 31.05 -19.27 25.05
C ARG A 324 31.63 -19.84 23.73
N ARG A 325 30.81 -20.29 22.80
CA ARG A 325 31.25 -20.83 21.49
C ARG A 325 31.68 -19.71 20.53
N ALA A 326 30.99 -18.60 20.55
CA ALA A 326 31.23 -17.43 19.68
C ALA A 326 32.66 -16.85 19.82
N ALA A 327 33.28 -17.02 20.97
CA ALA A 327 34.68 -16.60 21.22
C ALA A 327 35.71 -17.29 20.29
N LYS A 328 35.39 -18.50 19.78
CA LYS A 328 36.27 -19.23 18.85
C LYS A 328 36.28 -18.67 17.43
N ASP A 329 35.18 -18.05 17.04
CA ASP A 329 34.97 -17.48 15.70
C ASP A 329 35.08 -15.96 15.68
N ASN A 330 35.60 -15.33 16.76
CA ASN A 330 35.72 -13.87 16.95
C ASN A 330 34.41 -13.14 16.70
N PHE A 331 33.26 -13.73 17.08
CA PHE A 331 31.97 -13.08 16.97
C PHE A 331 31.83 -11.96 18.00
N PRO A 332 31.40 -10.73 17.62
CA PRO A 332 31.36 -9.56 18.52
C PRO A 332 30.11 -9.61 19.43
N ILE A 333 30.16 -10.40 20.49
CA ILE A 333 29.02 -10.62 21.42
C ILE A 333 28.52 -9.34 22.14
N PHE A 334 29.36 -8.29 22.26
CA PHE A 334 29.03 -7.01 22.91
C PHE A 334 28.57 -5.94 21.93
N GLU A 335 28.58 -6.22 20.61
CA GLU A 335 28.17 -5.25 19.61
C GLU A 335 26.64 -5.28 19.44
N PRO A 336 25.95 -4.13 19.37
CA PRO A 336 24.53 -4.07 19.11
C PRO A 336 24.13 -4.82 17.83
N TYR A 337 22.99 -5.52 17.86
CA TYR A 337 22.55 -6.36 16.74
C TYR A 337 22.47 -5.61 15.40
N TYR A 338 22.02 -4.33 15.41
CA TYR A 338 21.94 -3.51 14.19
C TYR A 338 23.30 -3.21 13.54
N LYS A 339 24.40 -3.27 14.30
CA LYS A 339 25.77 -3.06 13.78
C LYS A 339 26.40 -4.34 13.21
N LEU A 340 25.84 -5.50 13.52
CA LEU A 340 26.34 -6.78 13.01
C LEU A 340 26.22 -6.82 11.48
N THR A 341 27.29 -7.27 10.82
CA THR A 341 27.27 -7.55 9.39
C THR A 341 26.30 -8.70 9.06
N GLN A 342 25.81 -8.79 7.83
CA GLN A 342 24.91 -9.88 7.42
C GLN A 342 25.52 -11.26 7.73
N LYS A 343 26.80 -11.45 7.45
CA LYS A 343 27.51 -12.70 7.77
C LYS A 343 27.50 -13.03 9.27
N GLN A 344 27.61 -12.03 10.14
CA GLN A 344 27.52 -12.21 11.61
C GLN A 344 26.07 -12.51 12.03
N LYS A 345 25.09 -11.86 11.44
CA LYS A 345 23.67 -12.21 11.65
C LYS A 345 23.40 -13.65 11.25
N ASP A 346 23.90 -14.08 10.09
CA ASP A 346 23.77 -15.47 9.61
C ASP A 346 24.41 -16.47 10.59
N MET A 347 25.55 -16.13 11.20
CA MET A 347 26.17 -16.95 12.24
C MET A 347 25.26 -17.12 13.47
N LEU A 348 24.58 -16.06 13.90
CA LEU A 348 23.64 -16.12 15.04
C LEU A 348 22.38 -16.93 14.70
N TRP A 349 21.89 -16.82 13.45
CA TRP A 349 20.68 -17.50 13.00
C TRP A 349 20.92 -18.96 12.65
N HIS A 350 21.96 -19.28 11.88
CA HIS A 350 22.16 -20.59 11.24
C HIS A 350 23.31 -21.41 11.85
N GLY A 351 24.11 -20.81 12.72
CA GLY A 351 25.20 -21.45 13.45
C GLY A 351 26.59 -20.91 13.11
N LEU A 352 27.48 -21.04 14.06
CA LEU A 352 28.86 -20.55 13.98
C LEU A 352 29.71 -21.41 12.99
N PRO A 353 30.72 -20.83 12.33
CA PRO A 353 31.64 -21.58 11.47
C PRO A 353 32.31 -22.79 12.15
N CYS A 354 32.65 -22.67 13.42
CA CYS A 354 33.21 -23.80 14.19
C CYS A 354 32.22 -24.98 14.35
N GLU A 355 30.93 -24.75 14.09
CA GLU A 355 29.85 -25.74 14.15
C GLU A 355 29.47 -26.30 12.80
N SER A 356 30.19 -25.97 11.71
CA SER A 356 29.84 -26.33 10.33
C SER A 356 29.67 -27.86 10.09
N LYS A 357 30.39 -28.70 10.85
CA LYS A 357 30.32 -30.14 10.77
C LYS A 357 29.26 -30.80 11.68
N LEU A 358 28.59 -29.95 12.53
CA LEU A 358 27.59 -30.45 13.48
C LEU A 358 26.19 -30.46 12.79
N ASN A 359 25.35 -31.41 13.24
CA ASN A 359 23.93 -31.41 12.87
C ASN A 359 23.23 -30.22 13.48
N ILE A 360 22.12 -29.74 12.87
CA ILE A 360 21.37 -28.59 13.33
C ILE A 360 20.99 -28.70 14.82
N LYS A 361 20.72 -29.88 15.35
CA LYS A 361 20.38 -30.11 16.75
C LYS A 361 21.54 -29.92 17.73
N GLU A 362 22.75 -29.98 17.27
CA GLU A 362 23.97 -29.88 18.07
C GLU A 362 24.55 -28.44 18.04
N LYS A 363 24.09 -27.66 17.08
CA LYS A 363 24.46 -26.26 16.97
C LYS A 363 23.76 -25.42 18.06
N ILE A 364 24.38 -24.32 18.44
CA ILE A 364 23.76 -23.32 19.33
C ILE A 364 23.48 -22.05 18.51
N CYS A 365 22.33 -21.99 17.91
CA CYS A 365 21.84 -20.88 17.09
C CYS A 365 20.32 -20.74 17.22
N ILE A 366 19.76 -19.68 16.64
CA ILE A 366 18.33 -19.43 16.71
C ILE A 366 17.53 -20.54 16.01
N ASP A 367 17.98 -21.02 14.86
CA ASP A 367 17.29 -22.09 14.12
C ASP A 367 17.24 -23.41 14.92
N SER A 368 18.34 -23.80 15.54
CA SER A 368 18.38 -25.01 16.37
C SER A 368 17.50 -24.89 17.62
N PHE A 369 17.41 -23.69 18.19
CA PHE A 369 16.47 -23.41 19.27
C PHE A 369 15.00 -23.65 18.81
N PHE A 370 14.61 -23.09 17.69
CA PHE A 370 13.25 -23.28 17.17
C PHE A 370 13.01 -24.71 16.67
N GLN A 371 14.02 -25.39 16.20
CA GLN A 371 13.93 -26.83 15.90
C GLN A 371 13.60 -27.65 17.16
N MET A 372 14.30 -27.38 18.26
CA MET A 372 14.00 -28.00 19.56
C MET A 372 12.58 -27.68 20.03
N VAL A 373 12.12 -26.41 19.86
CA VAL A 373 10.74 -26.00 20.21
C VAL A 373 9.71 -26.76 19.35
N LYS A 374 9.97 -26.90 18.04
CA LYS A 374 9.09 -27.64 17.11
C LYS A 374 9.00 -29.14 17.49
N GLU A 375 10.08 -29.78 17.87
CA GLU A 375 10.08 -31.18 18.27
C GLU A 375 9.32 -31.44 19.59
N ASN A 376 9.24 -30.44 20.46
CA ASN A 376 8.54 -30.50 21.75
C ASN A 376 7.11 -29.93 21.71
N GLN A 377 6.50 -29.68 20.53
CA GLN A 377 5.16 -29.11 20.38
C GLN A 377 4.04 -29.92 21.06
N TYR A 378 4.26 -31.20 21.40
CA TYR A 378 3.31 -32.00 22.17
C TYR A 378 3.03 -31.42 23.56
N LYS A 379 3.94 -30.59 24.10
CA LYS A 379 3.77 -29.86 25.35
C LYS A 379 3.18 -28.47 25.07
N ILE A 380 2.12 -28.10 25.79
CA ILE A 380 1.40 -26.82 25.61
C ILE A 380 2.33 -25.61 25.65
N GLN A 381 3.30 -25.57 26.59
CA GLN A 381 4.23 -24.48 26.76
C GLN A 381 5.09 -24.18 25.49
N TYR A 382 5.53 -25.21 24.77
CA TYR A 382 6.31 -25.03 23.56
C TYR A 382 5.43 -24.63 22.35
N ARG A 383 4.17 -25.05 22.32
CA ARG A 383 3.17 -24.61 21.37
C ARG A 383 2.88 -23.11 21.50
N VAL A 384 2.68 -22.65 22.73
CA VAL A 384 2.48 -21.24 23.04
C VAL A 384 3.74 -20.42 22.72
N MET A 385 4.94 -20.95 23.05
CA MET A 385 6.20 -20.33 22.72
C MET A 385 6.35 -20.15 21.20
N LEU A 386 6.15 -21.21 20.42
CA LEU A 386 6.25 -21.16 18.98
C LEU A 386 5.25 -20.17 18.37
N SER A 387 4.00 -20.15 18.85
CA SER A 387 2.97 -19.21 18.41
C SER A 387 3.36 -17.74 18.66
N ARG A 388 4.08 -17.45 19.72
CA ARG A 388 4.55 -16.09 20.08
C ARG A 388 5.57 -15.52 19.08
N TYR A 389 6.37 -16.39 18.46
CA TYR A 389 7.44 -15.98 17.53
C TYR A 389 7.11 -16.24 16.07
N ARG A 390 5.91 -16.78 15.78
CA ARG A 390 5.42 -16.94 14.40
C ARG A 390 4.80 -15.64 13.89
N GLY A 391 5.21 -15.26 12.70
CA GLY A 391 4.69 -14.10 11.97
C GLY A 391 4.71 -14.32 10.47
N LYS A 392 4.28 -13.31 9.73
CA LYS A 392 4.47 -13.27 8.27
C LYS A 392 5.91 -12.87 7.99
N THR A 393 6.68 -13.79 7.44
CA THR A 393 8.06 -13.58 7.03
C THR A 393 8.18 -13.58 5.52
N VAL A 394 9.18 -12.89 5.00
CA VAL A 394 9.48 -12.92 3.56
C VAL A 394 9.79 -14.36 3.15
N CYS A 395 9.26 -14.79 2.02
CA CYS A 395 9.49 -16.14 1.51
C CYS A 395 10.99 -16.36 1.27
N PRO A 396 11.59 -17.46 1.81
CA PRO A 396 13.02 -17.72 1.67
C PRO A 396 13.45 -18.01 0.23
N ASP A 397 12.55 -18.50 -0.63
CA ASP A 397 12.90 -18.88 -1.99
C ASP A 397 12.79 -17.74 -2.98
N CYS A 398 11.68 -16.98 -2.94
CA CYS A 398 11.47 -15.87 -3.87
C CYS A 398 11.84 -14.49 -3.29
N HIS A 399 12.24 -14.42 -2.03
CA HIS A 399 12.61 -13.16 -1.35
C HIS A 399 11.57 -12.03 -1.53
N GLY A 400 10.27 -12.39 -1.57
CA GLY A 400 9.17 -11.44 -1.72
C GLY A 400 8.77 -11.14 -3.17
N THR A 401 9.49 -11.60 -4.17
CA THR A 401 9.19 -11.35 -5.60
C THR A 401 7.98 -12.12 -6.12
N LYS A 402 7.49 -13.12 -5.38
CA LYS A 402 6.29 -13.93 -5.67
C LYS A 402 6.42 -14.90 -6.85
N LEU A 403 7.47 -14.80 -7.67
CA LEU A 403 7.70 -15.59 -8.88
C LEU A 403 8.66 -16.73 -8.62
N LYS A 404 8.63 -17.72 -9.51
CA LYS A 404 9.65 -18.79 -9.60
C LYS A 404 11.02 -18.22 -9.96
N LYS A 405 12.10 -18.92 -9.61
CA LYS A 405 13.48 -18.53 -9.95
C LYS A 405 13.70 -18.40 -11.46
N GLU A 406 13.07 -19.23 -12.25
CA GLU A 406 13.18 -19.27 -13.71
C GLU A 406 12.78 -17.92 -14.33
N ALA A 407 11.80 -17.22 -13.75
CA ALA A 407 11.41 -15.89 -14.20
C ALA A 407 12.52 -14.83 -14.01
N THR A 408 13.45 -15.03 -13.07
CA THR A 408 14.58 -14.12 -12.85
C THR A 408 15.71 -14.27 -13.86
N TRP A 409 15.72 -15.38 -14.58
CA TRP A 409 16.71 -15.63 -15.62
C TRP A 409 16.40 -14.92 -16.93
N VAL A 410 15.15 -14.50 -17.09
CA VAL A 410 14.72 -13.72 -18.26
C VAL A 410 14.95 -12.25 -18.00
N LYS A 411 15.71 -11.59 -18.89
CA LYS A 411 16.14 -10.20 -18.74
C LYS A 411 15.87 -9.37 -20.00
N ILE A 412 15.62 -8.10 -19.77
CA ILE A 412 15.62 -7.06 -20.81
C ILE A 412 16.68 -6.02 -20.40
N ASN A 413 17.66 -5.78 -21.26
CA ASN A 413 18.78 -4.89 -20.96
C ASN A 413 19.42 -5.15 -19.57
N GLY A 414 19.65 -6.43 -19.25
CA GLY A 414 20.31 -6.89 -18.03
C GLY A 414 19.44 -6.93 -16.77
N MET A 415 18.20 -6.43 -16.79
CA MET A 415 17.27 -6.41 -15.66
C MET A 415 16.16 -7.45 -15.81
N SER A 416 15.87 -8.19 -14.76
CA SER A 416 14.72 -9.10 -14.69
C SER A 416 13.45 -8.34 -14.32
N ILE A 417 12.27 -8.95 -14.55
CA ILE A 417 10.98 -8.37 -14.12
C ILE A 417 10.94 -8.16 -12.60
N THR A 418 11.57 -9.06 -11.83
CA THR A 418 11.63 -9.00 -10.37
C THR A 418 12.46 -7.81 -9.89
N ASP A 419 13.57 -7.49 -10.55
CA ASP A 419 14.39 -6.31 -10.23
C ASP A 419 13.62 -5.02 -10.53
N LEU A 420 12.92 -4.98 -11.66
CA LEU A 420 12.17 -3.79 -12.08
C LEU A 420 10.99 -3.50 -11.15
N VAL A 421 10.25 -4.51 -10.67
CA VAL A 421 9.09 -4.27 -9.77
C VAL A 421 9.48 -3.83 -8.36
N GLU A 422 10.72 -4.10 -7.93
CA GLU A 422 11.27 -3.61 -6.66
C GLU A 422 11.91 -2.22 -6.79
N THR A 423 12.13 -1.75 -8.02
CA THR A 423 12.69 -0.42 -8.27
C THR A 423 11.64 0.66 -8.01
N PRO A 424 11.98 1.78 -7.30
CA PRO A 424 11.08 2.92 -7.14
C PRO A 424 10.58 3.44 -8.50
N ILE A 425 9.29 3.79 -8.57
CA ILE A 425 8.58 4.16 -9.81
C ILE A 425 9.31 5.29 -10.56
N ILE A 426 9.87 6.26 -9.85
CA ILE A 426 10.63 7.35 -10.48
C ILE A 426 11.87 6.83 -11.22
N ASN A 427 12.63 5.92 -10.62
CA ASN A 427 13.81 5.31 -11.22
C ASN A 427 13.43 4.32 -12.33
N LEU A 428 12.31 3.62 -12.14
CA LEU A 428 11.74 2.70 -13.13
C LEU A 428 11.34 3.45 -14.41
N LYS A 429 10.70 4.62 -14.27
CA LYS A 429 10.37 5.50 -15.40
C LYS A 429 11.64 5.91 -16.15
N ASP A 430 12.66 6.37 -15.42
CA ASP A 430 13.94 6.77 -16.02
C ASP A 430 14.61 5.60 -16.75
N TRP A 431 14.50 4.37 -16.22
CA TRP A 431 15.03 3.17 -16.87
C TRP A 431 14.30 2.88 -18.20
N PHE A 432 12.95 2.92 -18.21
CA PHE A 432 12.17 2.74 -19.43
C PHE A 432 12.42 3.85 -20.47
N ASP A 433 12.66 5.09 -20.03
CA ASP A 433 12.95 6.21 -20.93
C ASP A 433 14.31 6.07 -21.60
N LYS A 434 15.29 5.48 -20.91
CA LYS A 434 16.65 5.22 -21.42
C LYS A 434 16.80 3.87 -22.11
N LEU A 435 15.75 3.05 -22.15
CA LEU A 435 15.79 1.71 -22.74
C LEU A 435 16.02 1.79 -24.25
N VAL A 436 17.14 1.19 -24.70
CA VAL A 436 17.49 1.06 -26.10
C VAL A 436 17.26 -0.39 -26.53
N LEU A 437 16.46 -0.59 -27.56
CA LEU A 437 16.14 -1.86 -28.17
C LEU A 437 16.62 -1.87 -29.62
N ASP A 438 16.86 -3.05 -30.18
CA ASP A 438 17.08 -3.20 -31.61
C ASP A 438 15.77 -2.88 -32.39
N GLU A 439 15.87 -2.71 -33.71
CA GLU A 439 14.74 -2.27 -34.54
C GLU A 439 13.58 -3.27 -34.54
N HIS A 440 13.87 -4.55 -34.46
CA HIS A 440 12.87 -5.62 -34.40
C HIS A 440 12.12 -5.61 -33.06
N ASP A 441 12.83 -5.64 -31.96
CA ASP A 441 12.28 -5.64 -30.60
C ASP A 441 11.52 -4.33 -30.32
N ALA A 442 12.05 -3.19 -30.81
CA ALA A 442 11.38 -1.89 -30.72
C ALA A 442 10.03 -1.88 -31.43
N GLY A 443 9.91 -2.53 -32.60
CA GLY A 443 8.66 -2.70 -33.33
C GLY A 443 7.62 -3.48 -32.54
N ILE A 444 8.01 -4.61 -31.95
CA ILE A 444 7.15 -5.47 -31.12
C ILE A 444 6.71 -4.76 -29.84
N ALA A 445 7.63 -4.09 -29.17
CA ALA A 445 7.43 -3.49 -27.85
C ALA A 445 6.72 -2.14 -27.89
N LYS A 446 6.63 -1.46 -29.03
CA LYS A 446 6.18 -0.07 -29.19
C LYS A 446 4.93 0.28 -28.39
N ARG A 447 3.85 -0.48 -28.58
CA ARG A 447 2.57 -0.24 -27.90
C ARG A 447 2.68 -0.49 -26.39
N LEU A 448 3.34 -1.58 -25.99
CA LEU A 448 3.52 -1.93 -24.57
C LEU A 448 4.33 -0.87 -23.83
N LEU A 449 5.44 -0.41 -24.43
CA LEU A 449 6.29 0.65 -23.87
C LEU A 449 5.53 1.98 -23.75
N THR A 450 4.70 2.33 -24.72
CA THR A 450 3.87 3.55 -24.64
C THR A 450 2.95 3.50 -23.44
N GLU A 451 2.22 2.38 -23.24
CA GLU A 451 1.31 2.22 -22.11
C GLU A 451 2.05 2.23 -20.76
N ILE A 452 3.18 1.51 -20.66
CA ILE A 452 4.00 1.50 -19.43
C ILE A 452 4.50 2.91 -19.10
N LYS A 453 5.09 3.61 -20.06
CA LYS A 453 5.65 4.96 -19.85
C LYS A 453 4.58 5.98 -19.45
N ASN A 454 3.43 5.96 -20.09
CA ASN A 454 2.32 6.86 -19.76
C ASN A 454 1.83 6.62 -18.32
N ARG A 455 1.57 5.36 -17.94
CA ARG A 455 1.08 5.02 -16.59
C ARG A 455 2.11 5.31 -15.50
N LEU A 456 3.41 5.04 -15.77
CA LEU A 456 4.50 5.43 -14.86
C LEU A 456 4.59 6.96 -14.74
N GLY A 457 4.41 7.70 -15.84
CA GLY A 457 4.35 9.16 -15.85
C GLY A 457 3.27 9.68 -14.91
N PHE A 458 2.05 9.20 -15.06
CA PHE A 458 0.93 9.60 -14.19
C PHE A 458 1.18 9.30 -12.71
N LEU A 459 1.80 8.15 -12.38
CA LEU A 459 2.14 7.83 -10.99
C LEU A 459 3.16 8.81 -10.40
N VAL A 460 4.13 9.26 -11.19
CA VAL A 460 5.11 10.28 -10.76
C VAL A 460 4.44 11.65 -10.61
N GLU A 461 3.55 12.02 -11.51
CA GLU A 461 2.82 13.29 -11.48
C GLU A 461 1.89 13.41 -10.26
N VAL A 462 1.24 12.32 -9.83
CA VAL A 462 0.43 12.32 -8.60
C VAL A 462 1.27 12.17 -7.31
N GLY A 463 2.61 12.24 -7.40
CA GLY A 463 3.51 12.20 -6.23
C GLY A 463 3.76 10.81 -5.67
N LEU A 464 3.52 9.72 -6.42
CA LEU A 464 3.74 8.33 -5.99
C LEU A 464 5.05 7.71 -6.49
N GLY A 465 5.98 8.53 -6.98
CA GLY A 465 7.27 8.08 -7.54
C GLY A 465 8.16 7.30 -6.57
N TYR A 466 7.96 7.44 -5.26
CA TYR A 466 8.70 6.71 -4.22
C TYR A 466 8.21 5.28 -3.99
N LEU A 467 7.03 4.91 -4.45
CA LEU A 467 6.50 3.55 -4.33
C LEU A 467 7.20 2.59 -5.28
N THR A 468 7.09 1.29 -4.99
CA THR A 468 7.50 0.21 -5.89
C THR A 468 6.27 -0.50 -6.46
N LEU A 469 6.38 -1.11 -7.63
CA LEU A 469 5.25 -1.84 -8.23
C LEU A 469 4.87 -3.10 -7.43
N ASN A 470 5.81 -3.69 -6.66
CA ASN A 470 5.55 -4.86 -5.80
C ASN A 470 4.89 -4.50 -4.46
N ARG A 471 4.75 -3.21 -4.11
CA ARG A 471 4.09 -2.77 -2.89
C ARG A 471 2.67 -3.31 -2.82
N GLN A 472 2.32 -3.99 -1.72
CA GLN A 472 1.00 -4.57 -1.52
C GLN A 472 -0.07 -3.49 -1.34
N SER A 473 -1.21 -3.62 -2.03
CA SER A 473 -2.30 -2.63 -2.00
C SER A 473 -2.90 -2.42 -0.60
N ASN A 474 -2.94 -3.46 0.23
CA ASN A 474 -3.44 -3.38 1.60
C ASN A 474 -2.50 -2.65 2.59
N THR A 475 -1.28 -2.29 2.16
CA THR A 475 -0.30 -1.52 2.97
C THR A 475 -0.29 -0.04 2.61
N LEU A 476 -1.09 0.37 1.63
CA LEU A 476 -1.21 1.75 1.18
C LEU A 476 -2.10 2.56 2.13
N SER A 477 -1.79 3.83 2.27
CA SER A 477 -2.71 4.79 2.89
C SER A 477 -3.94 5.03 2.02
N GLY A 478 -5.02 5.58 2.59
CA GLY A 478 -6.22 5.93 1.83
C GLY A 478 -5.92 6.88 0.67
N GLY A 479 -5.13 7.91 0.90
CA GLY A 479 -4.73 8.87 -0.14
C GLY A 479 -3.83 8.25 -1.22
N GLU A 480 -2.87 7.36 -0.88
CA GLU A 480 -2.08 6.62 -1.87
C GLU A 480 -2.97 5.76 -2.77
N SER A 481 -3.92 5.03 -2.15
CA SER A 481 -4.87 4.17 -2.87
C SER A 481 -5.74 4.97 -3.83
N GLN A 482 -6.25 6.11 -3.38
CA GLN A 482 -7.07 7.03 -4.19
C GLN A 482 -6.29 7.57 -5.39
N ARG A 483 -5.04 8.01 -5.19
CA ARG A 483 -4.19 8.51 -6.29
C ARG A 483 -3.85 7.43 -7.31
N ILE A 484 -3.64 6.17 -6.87
CA ILE A 484 -3.48 5.03 -7.79
C ILE A 484 -4.73 4.85 -8.65
N ASN A 485 -5.93 4.96 -8.07
CA ASN A 485 -7.19 4.86 -8.82
C ASN A 485 -7.35 6.02 -9.81
N LEU A 486 -6.94 7.23 -9.41
CA LEU A 486 -6.93 8.39 -10.31
C LEU A 486 -6.03 8.14 -11.52
N THR A 487 -4.82 7.61 -11.33
CA THR A 487 -3.92 7.30 -12.44
C THR A 487 -4.48 6.22 -13.38
N THR A 488 -5.17 5.22 -12.84
CA THR A 488 -5.86 4.20 -13.65
C THR A 488 -6.97 4.81 -14.50
N SER A 489 -7.72 5.75 -13.93
CA SER A 489 -8.78 6.47 -14.65
C SER A 489 -8.24 7.37 -15.75
N LEU A 490 -7.12 8.04 -15.55
CA LEU A 490 -6.39 8.83 -16.56
C LEU A 490 -5.92 7.94 -17.72
N GLY A 491 -5.40 6.76 -17.41
CA GLY A 491 -4.96 5.78 -18.41
C GLY A 491 -6.09 5.23 -19.27
N SER A 492 -7.37 5.31 -18.83
CA SER A 492 -8.53 4.83 -19.59
C SER A 492 -8.97 5.78 -20.71
N SER A 493 -8.46 7.01 -20.76
CA SER A 493 -8.76 8.04 -21.78
C SER A 493 -10.25 8.26 -22.04
N LEU A 494 -11.10 8.12 -21.01
CA LEU A 494 -12.55 8.36 -21.13
C LEU A 494 -12.81 9.87 -21.29
N VAL A 495 -13.68 10.22 -22.22
CA VAL A 495 -14.04 11.59 -22.57
C VAL A 495 -15.53 11.83 -22.32
N GLY A 496 -15.90 13.05 -21.90
CA GLY A 496 -17.29 13.44 -21.68
C GLY A 496 -17.93 12.79 -20.46
N SER A 497 -17.13 12.38 -19.46
CA SER A 497 -17.56 11.76 -18.20
C SER A 497 -17.59 12.78 -17.07
N LEU A 498 -18.30 12.45 -15.97
CA LEU A 498 -18.27 13.17 -14.70
C LEU A 498 -17.39 12.39 -13.73
N TYR A 499 -16.24 12.94 -13.39
CA TYR A 499 -15.36 12.40 -12.34
C TYR A 499 -15.69 13.08 -11.01
N ILE A 500 -15.95 12.29 -9.98
CA ILE A 500 -16.23 12.77 -8.62
C ILE A 500 -15.16 12.20 -7.69
N LEU A 501 -14.37 13.08 -7.08
CA LEU A 501 -13.26 12.71 -6.19
C LEU A 501 -13.56 13.17 -4.76
N ASP A 502 -13.23 12.32 -3.77
CA ASP A 502 -13.43 12.61 -2.35
C ASP A 502 -12.08 12.97 -1.72
N GLU A 503 -11.88 14.25 -1.41
CA GLU A 503 -10.69 14.79 -0.74
C GLU A 503 -9.34 14.26 -1.30
N PRO A 504 -9.04 14.44 -2.60
CA PRO A 504 -7.85 13.88 -3.22
C PRO A 504 -6.53 14.48 -2.72
N SER A 505 -6.54 15.61 -1.99
CA SER A 505 -5.36 16.24 -1.37
C SER A 505 -4.90 15.59 -0.07
N ILE A 506 -5.65 14.61 0.46
CA ILE A 506 -5.35 14.00 1.76
C ILE A 506 -3.91 13.48 1.85
N GLY A 507 -3.22 13.88 2.94
CA GLY A 507 -1.84 13.47 3.22
C GLY A 507 -0.81 13.99 2.21
N LEU A 508 -1.18 14.99 1.38
CA LEU A 508 -0.27 15.68 0.49
C LEU A 508 0.38 16.88 1.17
N HIS A 509 1.63 17.08 0.85
CA HIS A 509 2.31 18.33 1.09
C HIS A 509 1.94 19.34 -0.01
N SER A 510 1.93 20.66 0.27
CA SER A 510 1.55 21.69 -0.71
C SER A 510 2.28 21.56 -2.05
N ARG A 511 3.56 21.18 -2.07
CA ARG A 511 4.31 20.87 -3.30
C ARG A 511 3.64 19.79 -4.17
N ASP A 512 3.07 18.77 -3.53
CA ASP A 512 2.47 17.64 -4.24
C ASP A 512 1.00 17.96 -4.60
N THR A 513 0.36 18.88 -3.87
CA THR A 513 -0.98 19.44 -4.21
C THR A 513 -0.94 20.17 -5.54
N ASP A 514 0.09 20.97 -5.83
CA ASP A 514 0.27 21.64 -7.12
C ASP A 514 0.32 20.65 -8.30
N ARG A 515 0.99 19.53 -8.12
CA ARG A 515 1.05 18.45 -9.13
C ARG A 515 -0.32 17.81 -9.33
N LEU A 516 -1.05 17.54 -8.24
CA LEU A 516 -2.40 17.01 -8.32
C LEU A 516 -3.34 17.95 -9.06
N ILE A 517 -3.25 19.27 -8.82
CA ILE A 517 -4.04 20.29 -9.52
C ILE A 517 -3.81 20.22 -11.03
N ASN A 518 -2.55 20.05 -11.47
CA ASN A 518 -2.24 19.91 -12.89
C ASN A 518 -2.89 18.66 -13.49
N VAL A 519 -2.81 17.53 -12.80
CA VAL A 519 -3.45 16.27 -13.20
C VAL A 519 -4.98 16.41 -13.33
N LEU A 520 -5.63 17.10 -12.39
CA LEU A 520 -7.08 17.35 -12.44
C LEU A 520 -7.46 18.26 -13.62
N LYS A 521 -6.63 19.27 -13.93
CA LYS A 521 -6.80 20.14 -15.10
C LYS A 521 -6.57 19.39 -16.41
N ASP A 522 -5.61 18.48 -16.45
CA ASP A 522 -5.39 17.64 -17.63
C ASP A 522 -6.60 16.73 -17.87
N LEU A 523 -7.15 16.11 -16.81
CA LEU A 523 -8.39 15.34 -16.89
C LEU A 523 -9.57 16.16 -17.40
N GLN A 524 -9.67 17.42 -16.96
CA GLN A 524 -10.67 18.39 -17.46
C GLN A 524 -10.43 18.71 -18.95
N SER A 525 -9.18 18.93 -19.36
CA SER A 525 -8.81 19.32 -20.73
C SER A 525 -9.20 18.27 -21.77
N LEU A 526 -9.33 17.01 -21.36
CA LEU A 526 -9.86 15.91 -22.19
C LEU A 526 -11.36 16.02 -22.44
N GLY A 527 -12.04 17.07 -21.95
CA GLY A 527 -13.48 17.29 -22.14
C GLY A 527 -14.35 16.61 -21.06
N ASN A 528 -13.79 16.35 -19.89
CA ASN A 528 -14.50 15.80 -18.74
C ASN A 528 -14.96 16.91 -17.78
N THR A 529 -16.01 16.64 -17.01
CA THR A 529 -16.39 17.41 -15.84
C THR A 529 -15.69 16.80 -14.62
N VAL A 530 -14.85 17.58 -13.95
CA VAL A 530 -14.10 17.12 -12.77
C VAL A 530 -14.66 17.81 -11.54
N MET A 531 -15.24 17.03 -10.65
CA MET A 531 -15.83 17.50 -9.40
C MET A 531 -15.07 16.93 -8.22
N VAL A 532 -14.59 17.79 -7.33
CA VAL A 532 -13.88 17.38 -6.12
C VAL A 532 -14.61 17.88 -4.87
N VAL A 533 -14.77 17.01 -3.89
CA VAL A 533 -15.17 17.41 -2.54
C VAL A 533 -13.88 17.74 -1.81
N GLU A 534 -13.68 18.99 -1.42
CA GLU A 534 -12.38 19.44 -0.92
C GLU A 534 -12.46 20.57 0.12
N HIS A 535 -11.39 20.66 0.92
CA HIS A 535 -11.19 21.67 1.95
C HIS A 535 -9.84 22.40 1.80
N ASP A 536 -8.97 21.94 0.90
CA ASP A 536 -7.67 22.52 0.63
C ASP A 536 -7.82 23.86 -0.12
N GLU A 537 -7.16 24.93 0.38
CA GLU A 537 -7.26 26.27 -0.19
C GLU A 537 -6.71 26.33 -1.61
N GLU A 538 -5.60 25.63 -1.90
CA GLU A 538 -4.92 25.65 -3.20
C GLU A 538 -5.83 25.03 -4.27
N ILE A 539 -6.48 23.90 -3.96
CA ILE A 539 -7.44 23.24 -4.88
C ILE A 539 -8.69 24.09 -5.08
N MET A 540 -9.24 24.66 -4.01
CA MET A 540 -10.41 25.54 -4.13
C MET A 540 -10.11 26.74 -5.03
N ARG A 541 -8.96 27.41 -4.86
CA ARG A 541 -8.54 28.55 -5.70
C ARG A 541 -8.20 28.15 -7.13
N ALA A 542 -7.75 26.93 -7.36
CA ALA A 542 -7.40 26.41 -8.68
C ALA A 542 -8.60 25.96 -9.50
N SER A 543 -9.76 25.72 -8.86
CA SER A 543 -10.99 25.29 -9.53
C SER A 543 -11.65 26.45 -10.31
N ASP A 544 -12.43 26.11 -11.35
CA ASP A 544 -13.19 27.09 -12.12
C ASP A 544 -14.46 27.52 -11.39
N TYR A 545 -15.10 26.60 -10.66
CA TYR A 545 -16.41 26.82 -10.05
C TYR A 545 -16.43 26.25 -8.63
N LEU A 546 -17.00 26.98 -7.69
CA LEU A 546 -17.09 26.58 -6.29
C LEU A 546 -18.56 26.47 -5.86
N ILE A 547 -18.89 25.41 -5.13
CA ILE A 547 -20.18 25.16 -4.51
C ILE A 547 -19.92 24.98 -3.01
N ASP A 548 -20.42 25.87 -2.16
CA ASP A 548 -20.31 25.81 -0.71
C ASP A 548 -21.62 25.33 -0.09
N VAL A 549 -21.55 24.19 0.60
CA VAL A 549 -22.69 23.53 1.27
C VAL A 549 -22.63 23.86 2.76
N GLY A 550 -23.67 24.47 3.29
CA GLY A 550 -23.67 24.92 4.66
C GLY A 550 -25.06 25.30 5.18
N PRO A 551 -25.13 26.31 6.08
CA PRO A 551 -24.01 27.01 6.72
C PRO A 551 -23.26 26.16 7.76
N ASP A 552 -23.98 25.27 8.47
CA ASP A 552 -23.47 24.44 9.56
C ASP A 552 -23.64 22.97 9.25
N ALA A 553 -23.44 22.09 10.23
CA ALA A 553 -23.52 20.64 10.11
C ALA A 553 -24.93 20.09 10.43
N GLY A 554 -25.22 18.88 9.94
CA GLY A 554 -26.44 18.14 10.25
C GLY A 554 -27.73 18.86 9.86
N SER A 555 -28.70 18.95 10.76
CA SER A 555 -30.01 19.62 10.53
C SER A 555 -29.88 21.10 10.22
N ASN A 556 -28.81 21.76 10.67
CA ASN A 556 -28.52 23.15 10.39
C ASN A 556 -27.74 23.38 9.08
N GLY A 557 -27.31 22.33 8.43
CA GLY A 557 -26.66 22.31 7.11
C GLY A 557 -27.62 22.04 5.96
N GLY A 558 -27.09 21.55 4.86
CA GLY A 558 -27.86 21.05 3.72
C GLY A 558 -28.40 22.10 2.78
N GLU A 559 -27.93 23.37 2.87
CA GLU A 559 -28.29 24.48 1.99
C GLU A 559 -27.06 24.86 1.14
N ILE A 560 -27.29 25.43 -0.04
CA ILE A 560 -26.21 26.08 -0.81
C ILE A 560 -26.05 27.50 -0.31
N VAL A 561 -24.90 27.79 0.29
CA VAL A 561 -24.59 29.10 0.86
C VAL A 561 -23.77 29.99 -0.08
N PHE A 562 -23.09 29.35 -1.06
CA PHE A 562 -22.41 30.00 -2.17
C PHE A 562 -22.36 29.08 -3.39
N GLU A 563 -22.55 29.64 -4.57
CA GLU A 563 -22.25 29.05 -5.86
C GLU A 563 -21.73 30.11 -6.84
N GLY A 564 -20.65 29.79 -7.56
CA GLY A 564 -20.14 30.76 -8.54
C GLY A 564 -18.71 30.46 -9.00
N ASP A 565 -18.23 31.31 -9.91
CA ASP A 565 -16.85 31.27 -10.44
C ASP A 565 -15.86 31.64 -9.32
N THR A 566 -14.84 30.81 -9.16
CA THR A 566 -13.83 30.96 -8.10
C THR A 566 -12.99 32.22 -8.26
N LYS A 567 -12.82 32.72 -9.48
CA LYS A 567 -12.10 33.98 -9.76
C LYS A 567 -12.69 35.19 -9.00
N GLN A 568 -14.00 35.17 -8.69
CA GLN A 568 -14.64 36.22 -7.90
C GLN A 568 -14.15 36.29 -6.45
N LEU A 569 -13.56 35.19 -5.94
CA LEU A 569 -13.07 35.06 -4.56
C LEU A 569 -11.63 35.54 -4.37
N ASN A 570 -10.92 35.93 -5.44
CA ASN A 570 -9.50 36.27 -5.38
C ASN A 570 -9.19 37.69 -4.87
N ASP A 571 -10.19 38.54 -4.73
CA ASP A 571 -10.02 39.92 -4.20
C ASP A 571 -10.69 40.06 -2.83
N LYS A 572 -10.09 40.85 -1.96
CA LYS A 572 -10.65 41.31 -0.66
C LYS A 572 -11.93 42.10 -0.82
N ASP A 573 -12.83 41.61 -1.66
CA ASP A 573 -14.07 42.27 -2.01
C ASP A 573 -15.11 42.07 -0.89
N LYS A 574 -15.24 43.08 -0.04
CA LYS A 574 -16.24 43.11 1.03
C LYS A 574 -17.68 42.94 0.51
N SER A 575 -17.95 43.29 -0.74
CA SER A 575 -19.29 43.14 -1.32
C SER A 575 -19.76 41.70 -1.44
N LEU A 576 -18.84 40.76 -1.61
CA LEU A 576 -19.13 39.32 -1.63
C LEU A 576 -19.50 38.77 -0.25
N ILE A 577 -18.87 39.28 0.80
CA ILE A 577 -19.16 38.90 2.19
C ILE A 577 -20.58 39.33 2.56
N ASP A 578 -20.97 40.57 2.21
CA ASP A 578 -22.32 41.08 2.44
C ASP A 578 -23.37 40.30 1.65
N LYS A 579 -23.02 39.82 0.45
CA LYS A 579 -23.92 39.02 -0.39
C LYS A 579 -24.07 37.57 0.12
N PHE A 580 -22.99 36.97 0.70
CA PHE A 580 -22.97 35.58 1.19
C PHE A 580 -22.58 35.50 2.67
N PRO A 581 -23.30 36.16 3.60
CA PRO A 581 -22.89 36.29 5.00
C PRO A 581 -22.87 34.95 5.75
N ARG A 582 -23.53 33.91 5.21
CA ARG A 582 -23.64 32.59 5.82
C ARG A 582 -22.53 31.62 5.36
N SER A 583 -21.72 31.97 4.34
CA SER A 583 -20.61 31.12 3.84
C SER A 583 -19.36 31.38 4.66
N TYR A 584 -18.92 30.36 5.40
CA TYR A 584 -17.61 30.38 6.07
C TYR A 584 -16.47 30.33 5.05
N THR A 585 -16.62 29.55 3.98
CA THR A 585 -15.62 29.42 2.92
C THR A 585 -15.28 30.75 2.29
N VAL A 586 -16.32 31.56 1.91
CA VAL A 586 -16.12 32.89 1.36
C VAL A 586 -15.35 33.80 2.34
N LYS A 587 -15.69 33.76 3.63
CA LYS A 587 -15.02 34.58 4.66
C LYS A 587 -13.55 34.23 4.84
N TYR A 588 -13.19 32.94 4.75
CA TYR A 588 -11.79 32.50 4.83
C TYR A 588 -11.01 32.83 3.54
N LEU A 589 -11.58 32.56 2.36
CA LEU A 589 -10.91 32.79 1.08
C LEU A 589 -10.72 34.28 0.75
N THR A 590 -11.60 35.15 1.24
CA THR A 590 -11.50 36.63 1.13
C THR A 590 -10.63 37.26 2.21
N GLY A 591 -10.20 36.48 3.22
CA GLY A 591 -9.34 36.96 4.32
C GLY A 591 -10.05 37.70 5.44
N GLU A 592 -11.41 37.70 5.50
CA GLU A 592 -12.14 38.23 6.66
C GLU A 592 -11.88 37.37 7.90
N TYR A 593 -11.93 36.06 7.73
CA TYR A 593 -11.53 35.09 8.76
C TYR A 593 -10.16 34.50 8.42
N SER A 594 -9.35 34.29 9.45
CA SER A 594 -8.09 33.65 9.34
C SER A 594 -7.81 32.81 10.59
N ILE A 595 -7.07 31.73 10.45
CA ILE A 595 -6.52 31.00 11.57
C ILE A 595 -5.32 31.80 12.06
N ALA A 596 -5.48 32.48 13.20
CA ALA A 596 -4.44 33.33 13.76
C ALA A 596 -3.28 32.50 14.30
N LYS A 597 -2.04 32.90 13.99
CA LYS A 597 -0.85 32.33 14.64
C LYS A 597 -0.87 32.64 16.14
N ALA A 598 -0.20 31.82 16.94
CA ALA A 598 -0.05 32.08 18.38
C ALA A 598 0.64 33.43 18.60
N LYS A 599 0.09 34.25 19.53
CA LYS A 599 0.67 35.57 19.87
C LYS A 599 2.07 35.43 20.46
N SER A 600 2.33 34.36 21.20
CA SER A 600 3.63 34.02 21.76
C SER A 600 3.79 32.48 21.75
N ARG A 601 4.99 31.99 21.47
CA ARG A 601 5.30 30.57 21.56
C ARG A 601 5.48 30.17 23.02
N ARG A 602 5.02 28.95 23.40
CA ARG A 602 5.26 28.42 24.75
C ARG A 602 6.74 28.13 24.94
N SER A 603 7.29 28.55 26.09
CA SER A 603 8.65 28.15 26.49
C SER A 603 8.63 26.73 27.05
N TRP A 604 9.67 25.96 26.76
CA TRP A 604 9.85 24.61 27.25
C TRP A 604 11.26 24.42 27.83
N ASN A 605 11.39 23.55 28.81
CA ASN A 605 12.65 23.19 29.44
C ASN A 605 12.85 21.68 29.58
N LYS A 606 11.82 20.90 29.29
CA LYS A 606 11.82 19.45 29.32
C LYS A 606 11.65 18.89 27.91
N PHE A 607 12.40 17.85 27.61
CA PHE A 607 12.35 17.24 26.27
C PHE A 607 12.78 15.77 26.30
N ILE A 608 12.41 15.04 25.27
CA ILE A 608 12.86 13.69 24.96
C ILE A 608 13.75 13.80 23.73
N THR A 609 14.88 13.08 23.73
CA THR A 609 15.72 12.92 22.54
C THR A 609 15.68 11.48 22.07
N LEU A 610 15.28 11.27 20.83
CA LEU A 610 15.36 9.99 20.15
C LEU A 610 16.60 10.00 19.25
N ASN A 611 17.60 9.20 19.61
CA ASN A 611 18.90 9.19 18.94
C ASN A 611 19.02 8.02 17.96
N GLY A 612 19.61 8.28 16.79
CA GLY A 612 19.97 7.26 15.81
C GLY A 612 18.77 6.52 15.21
N ALA A 613 17.67 7.20 14.98
CA ALA A 613 16.44 6.59 14.43
C ALA A 613 16.65 6.07 13.01
N ARG A 614 16.48 4.74 12.82
CA ARG A 614 16.64 4.03 11.52
C ARG A 614 15.47 3.10 11.29
N MET A 615 14.68 3.40 10.32
CA MET A 615 13.59 2.54 9.85
C MET A 615 13.19 2.99 8.46
N ASN A 616 12.98 2.07 7.53
CA ASN A 616 12.69 2.36 6.14
C ASN A 616 13.75 3.30 5.54
N ASN A 617 13.37 4.52 5.15
CA ASN A 617 14.28 5.53 4.59
C ASN A 617 15.01 6.42 5.62
N LEU A 618 14.71 6.30 6.92
CA LEU A 618 15.39 7.10 7.95
C LEU A 618 16.88 6.76 8.07
N ARG A 619 17.74 7.78 8.10
CA ARG A 619 19.21 7.66 7.98
C ARG A 619 19.96 7.78 9.31
N GLY A 620 19.35 7.37 10.41
CA GLY A 620 19.99 7.45 11.75
C GLY A 620 19.96 8.88 12.29
N ILE A 621 18.78 9.49 12.23
CA ILE A 621 18.57 10.86 12.68
C ILE A 621 18.37 10.96 14.19
N ASP A 622 18.83 12.07 14.76
CA ASP A 622 18.58 12.46 16.14
C ASP A 622 17.52 13.54 16.17
N VAL A 623 16.48 13.35 16.98
CA VAL A 623 15.32 14.26 17.02
C VAL A 623 14.98 14.63 18.45
N LYS A 624 14.77 15.93 18.69
CA LYS A 624 14.38 16.47 19.98
C LYS A 624 12.88 16.76 20.02
N ILE A 625 12.18 16.25 21.03
CA ILE A 625 10.73 16.39 21.21
C ILE A 625 10.48 17.11 22.53
N PRO A 626 10.17 18.40 22.51
CA PRO A 626 9.78 19.16 23.69
C PRO A 626 8.49 18.66 24.33
N LEU A 627 8.41 18.77 25.67
CA LEU A 627 7.24 18.35 26.45
C LEU A 627 6.34 19.53 26.83
N ASN A 628 5.06 19.25 27.09
CA ASN A 628 4.02 20.20 27.54
C ASN A 628 3.77 21.36 26.57
N ILE A 629 4.05 21.14 25.30
CA ILE A 629 3.79 22.10 24.22
C ILE A 629 3.16 21.41 23.01
N PHE A 630 2.82 22.22 21.99
CA PHE A 630 2.34 21.76 20.70
C PHE A 630 3.52 21.60 19.73
N THR A 631 3.92 20.36 19.47
CA THR A 631 4.96 20.00 18.49
C THR A 631 4.34 19.46 17.21
N CYS A 632 4.79 19.95 16.05
CA CYS A 632 4.36 19.46 14.73
C CYS A 632 5.53 18.77 14.02
N VAL A 633 5.28 17.58 13.47
CA VAL A 633 6.22 16.85 12.62
C VAL A 633 5.74 16.95 11.18
N THR A 634 6.53 17.58 10.33
CA THR A 634 6.18 17.89 8.94
C THR A 634 7.25 17.43 7.95
N GLY A 635 7.03 17.70 6.68
CA GLY A 635 7.91 17.34 5.56
C GLY A 635 7.13 16.74 4.39
N VAL A 636 7.77 16.59 3.25
CA VAL A 636 7.14 16.07 2.03
C VAL A 636 6.59 14.65 2.19
N SER A 637 5.68 14.23 1.31
CA SER A 637 5.13 12.88 1.31
C SER A 637 6.26 11.84 1.13
N GLY A 638 6.26 10.78 1.96
CA GLY A 638 7.32 9.76 1.93
C GLY A 638 8.66 10.15 2.57
N SER A 639 8.77 11.30 3.27
CA SER A 639 10.02 11.74 3.94
C SER A 639 10.39 10.95 5.19
N GLY A 640 9.51 10.08 5.73
CA GLY A 640 9.80 9.24 6.87
C GLY A 640 9.06 9.60 8.17
N LYS A 641 8.12 10.56 8.16
CA LYS A 641 7.36 11.01 9.35
C LYS A 641 6.70 9.88 10.12
N SER A 642 5.91 9.05 9.43
CA SER A 642 5.22 7.91 10.06
C SER A 642 6.19 6.84 10.54
N SER A 643 7.33 6.64 9.85
CA SER A 643 8.40 5.75 10.30
C SER A 643 9.01 6.23 11.62
N LEU A 644 9.28 7.54 11.73
CA LEU A 644 9.85 8.15 12.94
C LEU A 644 8.88 8.05 14.13
N ILE A 645 7.63 8.48 13.93
CA ILE A 645 6.68 8.63 15.03
C ILE A 645 5.95 7.33 15.35
N LYS A 646 5.26 6.74 14.36
CA LYS A 646 4.46 5.52 14.54
C LYS A 646 5.31 4.26 14.61
N GLY A 647 6.41 4.23 13.83
CA GLY A 647 7.29 3.06 13.73
C GLY A 647 8.34 2.98 14.84
N ILE A 648 8.81 4.10 15.36
CA ILE A 648 9.89 4.12 16.35
C ILE A 648 9.45 4.77 17.67
N LEU A 649 9.11 6.07 17.67
CA LEU A 649 8.87 6.82 18.92
C LEU A 649 7.72 6.22 19.75
N TYR A 650 6.56 6.01 19.15
CA TYR A 650 5.37 5.51 19.85
C TYR A 650 5.60 4.15 20.51
N PRO A 651 6.03 3.09 19.79
CA PRO A 651 6.28 1.81 20.41
C PRO A 651 7.49 1.82 21.39
N ALA A 652 8.51 2.67 21.15
CA ALA A 652 9.63 2.84 22.07
C ALA A 652 9.17 3.44 23.39
N MET A 653 8.40 4.53 23.36
CA MET A 653 7.84 5.17 24.55
C MET A 653 6.94 4.22 25.33
N LYS A 654 6.02 3.50 24.67
CA LYS A 654 5.17 2.51 25.36
C LYS A 654 5.98 1.46 26.11
N ARG A 655 7.03 0.93 25.49
CA ARG A 655 7.91 -0.06 26.15
C ARG A 655 8.68 0.52 27.34
N HIS A 656 9.13 1.76 27.25
CA HIS A 656 9.78 2.44 28.39
C HIS A 656 8.82 2.70 29.55
N LEU A 657 7.51 2.75 29.28
CA LEU A 657 6.44 2.87 30.27
C LEU A 657 5.87 1.51 30.70
N ASP A 658 6.53 0.39 30.36
CA ASP A 658 6.09 -0.99 30.64
C ASP A 658 4.71 -1.35 30.03
N GLU A 659 4.27 -0.63 28.99
CA GLU A 659 3.04 -0.93 28.25
C GLU A 659 3.31 -1.91 27.10
N VAL A 660 2.27 -2.70 26.74
CA VAL A 660 2.34 -3.63 25.60
C VAL A 660 2.37 -2.83 24.29
N ALA A 661 3.40 -3.03 23.49
CA ALA A 661 3.54 -2.41 22.18
C ALA A 661 4.25 -3.33 21.19
N ASP A 662 4.06 -3.03 19.90
CA ASP A 662 4.82 -3.64 18.83
C ASP A 662 6.33 -3.38 18.99
N ALA A 663 7.15 -4.15 18.25
CA ALA A 663 8.59 -3.90 18.21
C ALA A 663 8.86 -2.53 17.56
N PRO A 664 9.58 -1.61 18.21
CA PRO A 664 10.00 -0.36 17.58
C PRO A 664 10.98 -0.64 16.45
N GLY A 665 11.03 0.26 15.46
CA GLY A 665 12.13 0.31 14.50
C GLY A 665 13.47 0.58 15.19
N GLU A 666 14.56 0.53 14.46
CA GLU A 666 15.92 0.68 15.01
C GLU A 666 16.15 2.11 15.52
N TYR A 667 16.67 2.23 16.74
CA TYR A 667 17.13 3.48 17.34
C TYR A 667 18.26 3.18 18.33
N THR A 668 19.12 4.17 18.60
CA THR A 668 20.26 4.00 19.49
C THR A 668 19.86 4.14 20.95
N SER A 669 19.19 5.24 21.30
CA SER A 669 18.70 5.50 22.66
C SER A 669 17.50 6.44 22.66
N LEU A 670 16.76 6.40 23.77
CA LEU A 670 15.70 7.34 24.11
C LEU A 670 16.05 7.98 25.43
N ASP A 671 16.49 9.24 25.39
CA ASP A 671 17.03 9.98 26.51
C ASP A 671 16.15 11.17 26.91
N GLY A 672 16.44 11.82 28.04
CA GLY A 672 15.73 13.00 28.52
C GLY A 672 14.61 12.71 29.53
N ASP A 673 13.58 13.57 29.53
CA ASP A 673 12.58 13.64 30.59
C ASP A 673 11.37 12.71 30.35
N TRP A 674 11.58 11.59 29.67
CA TRP A 674 10.48 10.65 29.30
C TRP A 674 9.71 10.09 30.53
N LYS A 675 10.34 10.06 31.72
CA LYS A 675 9.72 9.59 32.97
C LYS A 675 8.60 10.50 33.49
N ASP A 676 8.57 11.75 33.04
CA ASP A 676 7.50 12.70 33.34
C ASP A 676 6.20 12.36 32.63
N ILE A 677 6.26 11.56 31.56
CA ILE A 677 5.10 11.04 30.86
C ILE A 677 4.67 9.72 31.49
N LYS A 678 3.37 9.54 31.72
CA LYS A 678 2.80 8.31 32.29
C LYS A 678 2.10 7.45 31.24
N HIS A 679 1.53 8.06 30.21
CA HIS A 679 0.84 7.37 29.14
C HIS A 679 1.18 7.97 27.79
N VAL A 680 1.14 7.13 26.74
CA VAL A 680 1.28 7.59 25.35
C VAL A 680 0.11 7.07 24.54
N GLU A 681 -0.64 7.97 23.94
CA GLU A 681 -1.83 7.66 23.15
C GLU A 681 -1.64 8.05 21.69
N PHE A 682 -1.87 7.09 20.78
CA PHE A 682 -1.82 7.33 19.34
C PHE A 682 -3.24 7.45 18.78
N VAL A 683 -3.58 8.62 18.30
CA VAL A 683 -4.91 8.95 17.79
C VAL A 683 -4.86 8.99 16.27
N ASP A 684 -5.23 7.89 15.65
CA ASP A 684 -5.30 7.70 14.20
C ASP A 684 -6.73 7.78 13.66
N GLN A 685 -6.86 7.72 12.33
CA GLN A 685 -8.12 7.76 11.61
C GLN A 685 -8.88 6.42 11.59
N ASN A 686 -8.34 5.37 12.20
CA ASN A 686 -9.01 4.07 12.26
C ASN A 686 -10.34 4.16 13.02
N PRO A 687 -11.36 3.38 12.62
CA PRO A 687 -12.63 3.33 13.33
C PRO A 687 -12.47 3.06 14.84
N ILE A 688 -13.31 3.66 15.67
CA ILE A 688 -13.31 3.54 17.13
C ILE A 688 -13.63 2.11 17.62
N GLY A 689 -13.91 1.18 16.71
CA GLY A 689 -14.09 -0.24 16.99
C GLY A 689 -14.29 -1.03 15.71
N LYS A 690 -13.97 -2.32 15.77
CA LYS A 690 -14.05 -3.25 14.62
C LYS A 690 -15.45 -3.80 14.35
N SER A 691 -16.39 -3.58 15.27
CA SER A 691 -17.76 -4.10 15.18
C SER A 691 -18.70 -3.05 14.60
N THR A 692 -19.64 -3.47 13.74
CA THR A 692 -20.76 -2.64 13.24
C THR A 692 -21.64 -2.08 14.38
N ARG A 693 -21.47 -2.56 15.61
CA ARG A 693 -22.15 -2.09 16.83
C ARG A 693 -21.38 -1.00 17.58
N SER A 694 -20.15 -0.70 17.19
CA SER A 694 -19.37 0.40 17.80
C SER A 694 -19.97 1.74 17.39
N ASN A 695 -20.18 2.64 18.35
CA ASN A 695 -20.76 3.95 18.13
C ASN A 695 -20.19 5.01 19.10
N PRO A 696 -20.35 6.32 18.80
CA PRO A 696 -19.81 7.40 19.62
C PRO A 696 -20.28 7.40 21.06
N ALA A 697 -21.58 7.17 21.32
CA ALA A 697 -22.15 7.19 22.68
C ALA A 697 -21.54 6.12 23.58
N THR A 698 -21.26 4.92 23.03
CA THR A 698 -20.60 3.84 23.77
C THR A 698 -19.12 4.18 24.02
N TYR A 699 -18.44 4.77 23.04
CA TYR A 699 -17.02 5.09 23.17
C TYR A 699 -16.75 6.14 24.26
N VAL A 700 -17.53 7.22 24.30
CA VAL A 700 -17.44 8.26 25.36
C VAL A 700 -18.11 7.83 26.67
N LYS A 701 -18.53 6.56 26.78
CA LYS A 701 -19.21 5.98 27.96
C LYS A 701 -20.52 6.64 28.36
N ALA A 702 -21.14 7.46 27.53
CA ALA A 702 -22.45 8.05 27.76
C ALA A 702 -23.56 6.99 27.74
N TYR A 703 -23.42 5.96 26.90
CA TYR A 703 -24.42 4.91 26.74
C TYR A 703 -24.63 4.07 28.00
N ASP A 704 -23.64 3.91 28.86
CA ASP A 704 -23.80 3.19 30.15
C ASP A 704 -24.78 3.91 31.09
N ALA A 705 -24.68 5.25 31.16
CA ALA A 705 -25.61 6.05 31.96
C ALA A 705 -27.03 6.06 31.34
N ILE A 706 -27.12 6.09 29.99
CA ILE A 706 -28.41 5.99 29.29
C ILE A 706 -29.11 4.66 29.58
N ARG A 707 -28.38 3.52 29.50
CA ARG A 707 -28.92 2.20 29.80
C ARG A 707 -29.42 2.10 31.24
N GLN A 708 -28.69 2.66 32.20
CA GLN A 708 -29.09 2.72 33.61
C GLN A 708 -30.38 3.53 33.78
N LEU A 709 -30.47 4.69 33.12
CA LEU A 709 -31.68 5.53 33.16
C LEU A 709 -32.92 4.80 32.64
N PHE A 710 -32.79 4.00 31.57
CA PHE A 710 -33.91 3.21 31.04
C PHE A 710 -34.28 2.04 31.97
N ALA A 711 -33.33 1.40 32.62
CA ALA A 711 -33.58 0.34 33.59
C ALA A 711 -34.30 0.85 34.85
N GLU A 712 -34.22 2.12 35.18
CA GLU A 712 -34.88 2.78 36.29
C GLU A 712 -36.36 3.13 36.03
N GLN A 713 -36.79 3.07 34.77
CA GLN A 713 -38.17 3.39 34.40
C GLN A 713 -39.19 2.39 35.01
N PRO A 714 -40.41 2.85 35.33
CA PRO A 714 -41.44 2.01 36.00
C PRO A 714 -41.73 0.71 35.25
N LEU A 715 -41.90 0.75 33.93
CA LEU A 715 -42.19 -0.44 33.12
C LEU A 715 -41.00 -1.42 33.11
N ALA A 716 -39.76 -0.89 33.01
CA ALA A 716 -38.55 -1.74 33.05
C ALA A 716 -38.42 -2.47 34.40
N LYS A 717 -38.70 -1.78 35.53
CA LYS A 717 -38.70 -2.38 36.86
C LYS A 717 -39.80 -3.44 37.00
N GLN A 718 -41.02 -3.18 36.47
CA GLN A 718 -42.12 -4.12 36.49
C GLN A 718 -41.80 -5.39 35.70
N GLN A 719 -41.13 -5.27 34.57
CA GLN A 719 -40.73 -6.39 33.72
C GLN A 719 -39.41 -7.07 34.14
N GLY A 720 -38.72 -6.52 35.15
CA GLY A 720 -37.43 -7.02 35.62
C GLY A 720 -36.28 -6.75 34.66
N TYR A 721 -36.37 -5.74 33.79
CA TYR A 721 -35.33 -5.39 32.82
C TYR A 721 -34.23 -4.61 33.53
N THR A 722 -33.03 -5.18 33.51
CA THR A 722 -31.79 -4.52 33.96
C THR A 722 -31.15 -3.71 32.85
N ALA A 723 -30.12 -2.90 33.14
CA ALA A 723 -29.37 -2.15 32.14
C ALA A 723 -28.79 -3.02 31.00
N GLN A 724 -28.66 -4.33 31.22
CA GLN A 724 -28.21 -5.29 30.23
C GLN A 724 -29.21 -5.47 29.09
N TYR A 725 -30.51 -5.41 29.36
CA TYR A 725 -31.57 -5.54 28.34
C TYR A 725 -31.59 -4.38 27.35
N PHE A 726 -31.09 -3.21 27.74
CA PHE A 726 -30.94 -2.01 26.90
C PHE A 726 -29.58 -1.97 26.16
N SER A 727 -28.86 -3.10 26.10
CA SER A 727 -27.62 -3.25 25.38
C SER A 727 -27.83 -3.98 24.05
N PHE A 728 -27.39 -3.42 22.95
CA PHE A 728 -27.39 -4.12 21.66
C PHE A 728 -26.20 -5.09 21.52
N ASN A 729 -25.28 -5.13 22.49
CA ASN A 729 -24.11 -6.03 22.48
C ASN A 729 -24.35 -7.35 23.18
N THR A 730 -25.28 -7.39 24.17
CA THR A 730 -25.55 -8.55 25.01
C THR A 730 -26.92 -9.17 24.68
N GLU A 731 -27.06 -10.46 24.94
CA GLU A 731 -28.35 -11.15 24.79
C GLU A 731 -29.36 -10.68 25.83
N GLY A 732 -30.63 -10.78 25.48
CA GLY A 732 -31.75 -10.39 26.30
C GLY A 732 -32.69 -9.44 25.57
N GLY A 733 -32.31 -8.17 25.40
CA GLY A 733 -33.15 -7.16 24.75
C GLY A 733 -32.85 -6.86 23.28
N ARG A 734 -31.71 -7.29 22.75
CA ARG A 734 -31.31 -7.06 21.34
C ARG A 734 -32.14 -7.94 20.37
N CYS A 735 -32.32 -7.48 19.16
CA CYS A 735 -32.87 -8.30 18.07
C CYS A 735 -31.97 -9.52 17.86
N GLU A 736 -32.56 -10.70 17.77
CA GLU A 736 -31.84 -11.96 17.65
C GLU A 736 -31.33 -12.20 16.26
N GLU A 737 -32.02 -11.75 15.24
CA GLU A 737 -31.66 -11.92 13.83
C GLU A 737 -30.43 -11.11 13.47
N CYS A 738 -30.45 -9.78 13.61
CA CYS A 738 -29.29 -8.92 13.35
C CYS A 738 -28.31 -8.85 14.54
N LYS A 739 -28.58 -9.54 15.64
CA LYS A 739 -27.77 -9.53 16.87
C LYS A 739 -27.47 -8.12 17.39
N GLY A 740 -28.40 -7.18 17.19
CA GLY A 740 -28.28 -5.79 17.62
C GLY A 740 -27.53 -4.85 16.64
N ALA A 741 -27.19 -5.32 15.47
CA ALA A 741 -26.54 -4.47 14.44
C ALA A 741 -27.54 -3.52 13.75
N GLY A 742 -28.81 -3.93 13.63
CA GLY A 742 -29.85 -3.23 12.88
C GLY A 742 -29.81 -3.54 11.37
N VAL A 743 -28.68 -4.03 10.89
CA VAL A 743 -28.43 -4.39 9.49
C VAL A 743 -27.89 -5.81 9.39
N ILE A 744 -28.07 -6.44 8.23
CA ILE A 744 -27.50 -7.74 7.87
C ILE A 744 -26.50 -7.49 6.75
N ASN A 745 -25.24 -7.84 6.98
CA ASN A 745 -24.19 -7.73 5.97
C ASN A 745 -24.19 -8.96 5.08
N VAL A 746 -24.29 -8.73 3.77
CA VAL A 746 -24.14 -9.74 2.74
C VAL A 746 -22.76 -9.56 2.10
N GLU A 747 -21.85 -10.48 2.40
CA GLU A 747 -20.51 -10.47 1.81
C GLU A 747 -20.59 -10.84 0.34
N MET A 748 -20.08 -9.95 -0.54
CA MET A 748 -20.03 -10.15 -1.98
C MET A 748 -18.60 -10.46 -2.41
N GLN A 749 -18.39 -11.58 -3.10
CA GLN A 749 -17.03 -12.03 -3.48
C GLN A 749 -16.29 -11.09 -4.43
N PHE A 750 -17.02 -10.29 -5.23
CA PHE A 750 -16.45 -9.45 -6.30
C PHE A 750 -16.90 -7.98 -6.25
N MET A 751 -17.68 -7.59 -5.25
CA MET A 751 -18.21 -6.23 -5.08
C MET A 751 -18.12 -5.83 -3.61
N ALA A 752 -18.37 -4.55 -3.32
CA ALA A 752 -18.48 -4.08 -1.93
C ALA A 752 -19.62 -4.82 -1.19
N ASP A 753 -19.40 -5.13 0.08
CA ASP A 753 -20.41 -5.78 0.92
C ASP A 753 -21.70 -4.96 0.96
N LEU A 754 -22.84 -5.61 0.87
CA LEU A 754 -24.15 -4.96 0.87
C LEU A 754 -24.72 -5.01 2.30
N GLU A 755 -25.06 -3.84 2.85
CA GLU A 755 -25.77 -3.72 4.11
C GLU A 755 -27.27 -3.63 3.85
N LEU A 756 -28.02 -4.65 4.29
CA LEU A 756 -29.49 -4.69 4.21
C LEU A 756 -30.10 -4.39 5.58
N GLU A 757 -31.17 -3.61 5.60
CA GLU A 757 -31.94 -3.40 6.83
C GLU A 757 -32.50 -4.73 7.33
N CYS A 758 -32.40 -4.98 8.65
CA CYS A 758 -32.93 -6.20 9.26
C CYS A 758 -34.45 -6.19 9.22
N GLU A 759 -35.05 -7.19 8.57
CA GLU A 759 -36.51 -7.30 8.41
C GLU A 759 -37.24 -7.51 9.74
N ALA A 760 -36.62 -8.20 10.71
CA ALA A 760 -37.25 -8.47 12.00
C ALA A 760 -37.38 -7.25 12.91
N CYS A 761 -36.40 -6.36 12.91
CA CYS A 761 -36.39 -5.17 13.78
C CYS A 761 -36.52 -3.84 13.03
N HIS A 762 -36.59 -3.88 11.71
CA HIS A 762 -36.65 -2.68 10.86
C HIS A 762 -35.64 -1.61 11.31
N GLY A 763 -34.35 -2.02 11.38
CA GLY A 763 -33.23 -1.16 11.78
C GLY A 763 -33.18 -0.79 13.27
N LYS A 764 -34.20 -1.12 14.07
CA LYS A 764 -34.34 -0.66 15.46
C LYS A 764 -33.43 -1.33 16.49
N ARG A 765 -32.72 -2.42 16.13
CA ARG A 765 -31.69 -3.12 16.92
C ARG A 765 -32.21 -3.90 18.14
N PHE A 766 -33.41 -3.59 18.68
CA PHE A 766 -33.99 -4.16 19.88
C PHE A 766 -35.26 -4.92 19.58
N LYS A 767 -35.66 -5.79 20.54
CA LYS A 767 -36.97 -6.45 20.56
C LYS A 767 -38.06 -5.40 20.81
N HIS A 768 -39.27 -5.70 20.35
CA HIS A 768 -40.42 -4.79 20.49
C HIS A 768 -40.68 -4.42 21.94
N ASP A 769 -40.67 -5.40 22.84
CA ASP A 769 -40.96 -5.22 24.28
C ASP A 769 -39.98 -4.22 24.94
N ILE A 770 -38.75 -4.22 24.54
CA ILE A 770 -37.75 -3.25 25.05
C ILE A 770 -38.01 -1.81 24.54
N LEU A 771 -38.56 -1.69 23.32
CA LEU A 771 -38.93 -0.40 22.75
C LEU A 771 -40.20 0.22 23.37
N GLU A 772 -40.96 -0.57 24.13
CA GLU A 772 -42.10 -0.02 24.89
C GLU A 772 -41.69 0.78 26.13
N VAL A 773 -40.46 0.50 26.65
CA VAL A 773 -39.92 1.28 27.76
C VAL A 773 -39.51 2.66 27.27
N ARG A 774 -40.06 3.69 27.90
CA ARG A 774 -39.85 5.10 27.50
C ARG A 774 -39.34 5.94 28.67
N PHE A 775 -38.45 6.85 28.35
CA PHE A 775 -38.07 7.98 29.17
C PHE A 775 -38.58 9.24 28.48
N GLN A 776 -39.52 9.96 29.10
CA GLN A 776 -40.09 11.21 28.54
C GLN A 776 -40.52 11.05 27.07
N GLU A 777 -41.39 10.13 26.80
CA GLU A 777 -41.97 9.77 25.49
C GLU A 777 -40.96 9.16 24.47
N LYS A 778 -39.66 9.13 24.75
CA LYS A 778 -38.63 8.55 23.90
C LYS A 778 -38.22 7.15 24.36
N ASN A 779 -38.16 6.21 23.43
CA ASN A 779 -37.57 4.90 23.68
C ASN A 779 -36.05 4.91 23.42
N ILE A 780 -35.39 3.78 23.71
CA ILE A 780 -33.92 3.67 23.57
C ILE A 780 -33.46 3.86 22.12
N TYR A 781 -34.26 3.45 21.12
CA TYR A 781 -33.94 3.64 19.70
C TYR A 781 -34.07 5.11 19.30
N ASP A 782 -35.10 5.81 19.77
CA ASP A 782 -35.29 7.24 19.53
C ASP A 782 -34.10 8.03 20.06
N VAL A 783 -33.63 7.68 21.26
CA VAL A 783 -32.43 8.32 21.87
C VAL A 783 -31.17 8.04 21.06
N LEU A 784 -30.98 6.81 20.58
CA LEU A 784 -29.82 6.48 19.73
C LEU A 784 -29.82 7.21 18.37
N ASN A 785 -31.00 7.58 17.88
CA ASN A 785 -31.16 8.37 16.65
C ASN A 785 -31.02 9.89 16.85
N MET A 786 -31.03 10.38 18.09
CA MET A 786 -30.74 11.78 18.36
C MET A 786 -29.31 12.13 17.96
N THR A 787 -29.12 13.32 17.43
CA THR A 787 -27.80 13.93 17.33
C THR A 787 -27.22 14.22 18.71
N VAL A 788 -25.90 14.42 18.79
CA VAL A 788 -25.24 14.76 20.06
C VAL A 788 -25.83 16.05 20.65
N LEU A 789 -26.11 17.07 19.83
CA LEU A 789 -26.72 18.34 20.29
C LEU A 789 -28.13 18.12 20.81
N GLU A 790 -29.00 17.44 20.05
CA GLU A 790 -30.38 17.12 20.48
C GLU A 790 -30.39 16.33 21.79
N ALA A 791 -29.44 15.40 21.94
CA ALA A 791 -29.33 14.60 23.16
C ALA A 791 -28.85 15.45 24.36
N ILE A 792 -27.90 16.38 24.15
CA ILE A 792 -27.44 17.32 25.19
C ILE A 792 -28.62 18.18 25.67
N ASP A 793 -29.41 18.72 24.75
CA ASP A 793 -30.57 19.56 25.06
C ASP A 793 -31.65 18.74 25.78
N PHE A 794 -32.00 17.55 25.23
CA PHE A 794 -33.00 16.64 25.82
C PHE A 794 -32.64 16.23 27.25
N PHE A 795 -31.44 15.68 27.44
CA PHE A 795 -31.00 15.23 28.76
C PHE A 795 -30.70 16.39 29.71
N GLY A 796 -30.37 17.56 29.19
CA GLY A 796 -30.20 18.81 29.94
C GLY A 796 -31.49 19.29 30.53
N GLU A 797 -32.62 19.29 29.78
CA GLU A 797 -33.94 19.65 30.22
C GLU A 797 -34.43 18.78 31.43
N TYR A 798 -34.07 17.51 31.41
CA TYR A 798 -34.40 16.55 32.47
C TYR A 798 -33.30 16.35 33.50
N ASN A 799 -32.33 17.23 33.64
CA ASN A 799 -31.25 17.23 34.65
C ASN A 799 -30.36 15.99 34.68
N GLN A 800 -30.19 15.34 33.55
CA GLN A 800 -29.32 14.15 33.43
C GLN A 800 -27.84 14.56 33.24
N LYS A 801 -27.27 15.27 34.23
CA LYS A 801 -25.94 15.89 34.17
C LYS A 801 -24.81 14.93 33.78
N VAL A 802 -24.85 13.67 34.21
CA VAL A 802 -23.81 12.67 33.89
C VAL A 802 -23.76 12.38 32.39
N ILE A 803 -24.93 12.25 31.74
CA ILE A 803 -25.03 12.00 30.29
C ILE A 803 -24.55 13.22 29.55
N VAL A 804 -25.05 14.42 29.94
CA VAL A 804 -24.68 15.70 29.31
C VAL A 804 -23.18 15.94 29.38
N ASN A 805 -22.52 15.76 30.55
CA ASN A 805 -21.10 15.97 30.72
C ASN A 805 -20.24 15.01 29.85
N ARG A 806 -20.72 13.80 29.59
CA ARG A 806 -20.03 12.85 28.71
C ARG A 806 -20.24 13.14 27.23
N LEU A 807 -21.36 13.76 26.84
CA LEU A 807 -21.66 14.12 25.45
C LEU A 807 -21.06 15.49 25.05
N LYS A 808 -20.95 16.43 25.98
CA LYS A 808 -20.46 17.79 25.73
C LYS A 808 -19.11 17.85 24.99
N PRO A 809 -18.09 17.03 25.33
CA PRO A 809 -16.83 17.05 24.58
C PRO A 809 -16.97 16.71 23.09
N LEU A 810 -17.96 15.86 22.71
CA LEU A 810 -18.25 15.58 21.30
C LEU A 810 -18.72 16.85 20.56
N ALA A 811 -19.57 17.66 21.19
CA ALA A 811 -20.00 18.92 20.61
C ALA A 811 -18.85 19.94 20.53
N GLU A 812 -17.99 20.00 21.54
CA GLU A 812 -16.82 20.90 21.61
C GLU A 812 -15.81 20.63 20.48
N VAL A 813 -15.60 19.37 20.10
CA VAL A 813 -14.74 19.02 18.95
C VAL A 813 -15.46 19.11 17.59
N GLY A 814 -16.69 19.66 17.54
CA GLY A 814 -17.42 19.88 16.30
C GLY A 814 -18.22 18.66 15.81
N LEU A 815 -18.49 17.67 16.65
CA LEU A 815 -19.28 16.47 16.30
C LEU A 815 -20.71 16.52 16.83
N GLY A 816 -21.27 17.69 17.02
CA GLY A 816 -22.64 17.88 17.52
C GLY A 816 -23.73 17.29 16.62
N TYR A 817 -23.46 17.11 15.35
CA TYR A 817 -24.39 16.62 14.33
C TYR A 817 -24.46 15.10 14.19
N ILE A 818 -23.48 14.33 14.70
CA ILE A 818 -23.50 12.87 14.57
C ILE A 818 -24.55 12.28 15.49
N LYS A 819 -25.19 11.17 15.06
CA LYS A 819 -26.15 10.45 15.88
C LYS A 819 -25.44 9.63 16.96
N LEU A 820 -26.03 9.54 18.15
CA LEU A 820 -25.48 8.76 19.27
C LEU A 820 -25.22 7.30 18.92
N GLY A 821 -26.11 6.68 18.16
CA GLY A 821 -26.05 5.29 17.73
C GLY A 821 -25.42 5.08 16.35
N GLN A 822 -24.80 6.10 15.73
CA GLN A 822 -24.19 5.98 14.41
C GLN A 822 -23.05 4.96 14.43
N ASN A 823 -22.99 4.06 13.44
CA ASN A 823 -21.95 3.05 13.34
C ASN A 823 -20.58 3.72 13.08
N SER A 824 -19.55 3.23 13.76
CA SER A 824 -18.18 3.75 13.56
C SER A 824 -17.64 3.55 12.14
N SER A 825 -18.13 2.53 11.42
CA SER A 825 -17.78 2.27 10.02
C SER A 825 -18.34 3.31 9.04
N SER A 826 -19.43 4.01 9.43
CA SER A 826 -20.05 5.07 8.63
C SER A 826 -19.47 6.47 8.92
N LEU A 827 -18.61 6.59 9.94
CA LEU A 827 -17.90 7.82 10.25
C LEU A 827 -16.67 7.98 9.36
N SER A 828 -16.41 9.21 8.91
CA SER A 828 -15.15 9.52 8.22
C SER A 828 -13.94 9.31 9.14
N GLY A 829 -12.73 9.19 8.55
CA GLY A 829 -11.49 9.04 9.32
C GLY A 829 -11.30 10.18 10.33
N GLY A 830 -11.53 11.42 9.91
CA GLY A 830 -11.45 12.60 10.78
C GLY A 830 -12.51 12.63 11.87
N GLU A 831 -13.75 12.17 11.60
CA GLU A 831 -14.80 12.06 12.62
C GLU A 831 -14.42 11.01 13.68
N ASN A 832 -13.93 9.83 13.27
CA ASN A 832 -13.45 8.81 14.20
C ASN A 832 -12.34 9.34 15.11
N GLN A 833 -11.40 10.09 14.55
CA GLN A 833 -10.30 10.71 15.29
C GLN A 833 -10.78 11.74 16.31
N ARG A 834 -11.75 12.59 15.93
CA ARG A 834 -12.37 13.56 16.82
C ARG A 834 -13.19 12.92 17.94
N VAL A 835 -13.85 11.78 17.69
CA VAL A 835 -14.51 11.01 18.78
C VAL A 835 -13.49 10.52 19.79
N LYS A 836 -12.30 10.02 19.34
CA LYS A 836 -11.21 9.64 20.24
C LYS A 836 -10.71 10.84 21.06
N LEU A 837 -10.51 11.98 20.41
CA LEU A 837 -10.11 13.25 21.07
C LEU A 837 -11.13 13.69 22.11
N ALA A 838 -12.43 13.65 21.80
CA ALA A 838 -13.52 13.99 22.73
C ALA A 838 -13.51 13.14 23.98
N TYR A 839 -13.21 11.83 23.84
CA TYR A 839 -13.09 10.93 24.98
C TYR A 839 -12.00 11.39 25.96
N PHE A 840 -10.82 11.77 25.45
CA PHE A 840 -9.71 12.25 26.29
C PHE A 840 -10.02 13.59 26.93
N ILE A 841 -10.62 14.52 26.20
CA ILE A 841 -11.04 15.82 26.76
C ILE A 841 -12.09 15.65 27.88
N GLY A 842 -12.96 14.65 27.77
CA GLY A 842 -14.02 14.39 28.74
C GLY A 842 -13.54 13.77 30.06
N GLN A 843 -12.25 13.38 30.18
CA GLN A 843 -11.70 12.84 31.42
C GLN A 843 -11.24 13.97 32.34
N GLU A 844 -11.81 14.07 33.56
CA GLU A 844 -11.52 15.13 34.53
C GLU A 844 -10.14 15.05 35.15
N LYS A 845 -9.60 13.84 35.33
CA LYS A 845 -8.28 13.60 35.90
C LYS A 845 -7.53 12.61 35.03
N GLN A 846 -6.46 13.06 34.46
CA GLN A 846 -5.57 12.23 33.65
C GLN A 846 -4.12 12.54 34.00
N ASP A 847 -3.31 11.48 34.15
CA ASP A 847 -1.87 11.62 34.35
C ASP A 847 -1.23 12.26 33.11
N PRO A 848 -0.06 12.91 33.24
CA PRO A 848 0.65 13.51 32.12
C PRO A 848 0.80 12.51 30.97
N THR A 849 0.17 12.84 29.84
CA THR A 849 0.06 11.96 28.66
C THR A 849 0.66 12.64 27.45
N MET A 850 1.39 11.90 26.63
CA MET A 850 1.78 12.32 25.29
C MET A 850 0.72 11.87 24.29
N PHE A 851 0.01 12.81 23.70
CA PHE A 851 -0.94 12.56 22.63
C PHE A 851 -0.25 12.73 21.28
N ILE A 852 -0.31 11.69 20.45
CA ILE A 852 0.22 11.68 19.09
C ILE A 852 -0.95 11.62 18.12
N PHE A 853 -1.09 12.64 17.27
CA PHE A 853 -2.14 12.72 16.25
C PHE A 853 -1.54 12.53 14.86
N ASP A 854 -2.18 11.68 14.04
CA ASP A 854 -1.77 11.41 12.67
C ASP A 854 -2.73 12.10 11.69
N GLU A 855 -2.29 13.19 11.05
CA GLU A 855 -3.03 14.01 10.09
C GLU A 855 -4.46 14.38 10.57
N PRO A 856 -4.60 15.09 11.72
CA PRO A 856 -5.90 15.33 12.32
C PRO A 856 -6.77 16.36 11.57
N THR A 857 -6.24 17.06 10.58
CA THR A 857 -6.99 18.02 9.76
C THR A 857 -7.68 17.41 8.55
N THR A 858 -7.50 16.13 8.34
CA THR A 858 -8.12 15.38 7.24
C THR A 858 -9.64 15.57 7.22
N GLY A 859 -10.18 16.05 6.09
CA GLY A 859 -11.61 16.31 5.91
C GLY A 859 -12.17 17.47 6.71
N LEU A 860 -11.32 18.37 7.22
CA LEU A 860 -11.74 19.51 8.01
C LEU A 860 -11.72 20.81 7.22
N HIS A 861 -12.83 21.54 7.28
CA HIS A 861 -12.90 22.93 6.86
C HIS A 861 -12.11 23.84 7.81
N PHE A 862 -11.64 24.99 7.36
CA PHE A 862 -10.90 25.99 8.17
C PHE A 862 -11.56 26.27 9.53
N HIS A 863 -12.90 26.37 9.55
CA HIS A 863 -13.67 26.59 10.79
C HIS A 863 -13.51 25.43 11.80
N ASP A 864 -13.47 24.19 11.31
CA ASP A 864 -13.30 23.01 12.15
C ASP A 864 -11.85 22.88 12.64
N ILE A 865 -10.86 23.28 11.81
CA ILE A 865 -9.44 23.34 12.22
C ILE A 865 -9.27 24.28 13.42
N GLN A 866 -9.94 25.41 13.43
CA GLN A 866 -9.88 26.33 14.57
C GLN A 866 -10.42 25.71 15.87
N ARG A 867 -11.49 24.88 15.79
CA ARG A 867 -12.02 24.13 16.95
C ARG A 867 -11.02 23.06 17.40
N LEU A 868 -10.39 22.36 16.47
CA LEU A 868 -9.37 21.35 16.77
C LEU A 868 -8.17 21.97 17.50
N LEU A 869 -7.66 23.11 17.06
CA LEU A 869 -6.56 23.83 17.71
C LEU A 869 -6.91 24.28 19.15
N LYS A 870 -8.17 24.69 19.39
CA LYS A 870 -8.66 24.96 20.75
C LYS A 870 -8.63 23.71 21.62
N ALA A 871 -9.00 22.54 21.09
CA ALA A 871 -8.96 21.28 21.79
C ALA A 871 -7.52 20.87 22.15
N PHE A 872 -6.56 21.05 21.24
CA PHE A 872 -5.13 20.81 21.53
C PHE A 872 -4.62 21.72 22.64
N ASN A 873 -4.96 23.02 22.58
CA ASN A 873 -4.59 23.96 23.64
C ASN A 873 -5.16 23.55 25.01
N ALA A 874 -6.40 23.08 25.05
CA ALA A 874 -7.03 22.61 26.30
C ALA A 874 -6.33 21.37 26.88
N LEU A 875 -5.78 20.46 26.07
CA LEU A 875 -4.97 19.34 26.52
C LEU A 875 -3.64 19.83 27.10
N ILE A 876 -2.96 20.76 26.42
CA ILE A 876 -1.67 21.30 26.88
C ILE A 876 -1.81 22.06 28.20
N GLU A 877 -2.88 22.87 28.36
CA GLU A 877 -3.20 23.59 29.59
C GLU A 877 -3.43 22.66 30.79
N ARG A 878 -3.82 21.40 30.54
CA ARG A 878 -3.93 20.35 31.55
C ARG A 878 -2.63 19.62 31.85
N GLY A 879 -1.50 20.03 31.23
CA GLY A 879 -0.16 19.45 31.42
C GLY A 879 0.18 18.27 30.54
N HIS A 880 -0.54 18.09 29.41
CA HIS A 880 -0.23 17.05 28.43
C HIS A 880 0.71 17.58 27.33
N THR A 881 1.38 16.66 26.64
CA THR A 881 2.18 16.95 25.45
C THR A 881 1.37 16.57 24.20
N VAL A 882 1.33 17.47 23.22
CA VAL A 882 0.63 17.24 21.94
C VAL A 882 1.65 17.22 20.81
N LEU A 883 1.77 16.06 20.16
CA LEU A 883 2.62 15.82 18.98
C LEU A 883 1.72 15.51 17.79
N VAL A 884 1.86 16.26 16.70
CA VAL A 884 0.99 16.14 15.52
C VAL A 884 1.83 15.91 14.28
N ILE A 885 1.49 14.88 13.49
CA ILE A 885 2.03 14.70 12.14
C ILE A 885 1.10 15.47 11.21
N GLU A 886 1.61 16.48 10.50
CA GLU A 886 0.77 17.37 9.69
C GLU A 886 1.45 17.95 8.45
N HIS A 887 0.62 18.25 7.45
CA HIS A 887 0.98 18.95 6.22
C HIS A 887 0.28 20.31 6.08
N ASN A 888 -0.81 20.51 6.81
CA ASN A 888 -1.59 21.74 6.75
C ASN A 888 -0.81 22.92 7.32
N LEU A 889 -0.50 23.92 6.47
CA LEU A 889 0.31 25.09 6.83
C LEU A 889 -0.35 25.95 7.92
N ASP A 890 -1.69 26.00 7.96
CA ASP A 890 -2.42 26.74 8.98
C ASP A 890 -2.29 26.11 10.38
N VAL A 891 -2.08 24.81 10.46
CA VAL A 891 -1.78 24.11 11.72
C VAL A 891 -0.31 24.25 12.08
N ILE A 892 0.60 24.07 11.10
CA ILE A 892 2.05 24.18 11.29
C ILE A 892 2.42 25.56 11.84
N LYS A 893 1.85 26.64 11.30
CA LYS A 893 2.11 28.01 11.80
C LYS A 893 1.66 28.25 13.23
N CYS A 894 0.73 27.43 13.76
CA CYS A 894 0.23 27.52 15.13
C CYS A 894 1.03 26.66 16.12
N ALA A 895 1.94 25.80 15.68
CA ALA A 895 2.77 24.96 16.53
C ALA A 895 3.79 25.79 17.33
N ASP A 896 4.13 25.34 18.53
CA ASP A 896 5.21 25.94 19.34
C ASP A 896 6.60 25.47 18.84
N TYR A 897 6.67 24.23 18.33
CA TYR A 897 7.88 23.63 17.81
C TYR A 897 7.57 22.77 16.58
N VAL A 898 8.45 22.80 15.59
CA VAL A 898 8.28 22.05 14.34
C VAL A 898 9.53 21.23 14.05
N ILE A 899 9.34 20.01 13.59
CA ILE A 899 10.37 19.07 13.15
C ILE A 899 10.13 18.80 11.67
N ASP A 900 11.02 19.24 10.78
CA ASP A 900 10.88 19.08 9.33
C ASP A 900 11.79 17.99 8.77
N LEU A 901 11.20 16.98 8.14
CA LEU A 901 11.87 15.84 7.52
C LEU A 901 11.90 15.95 6.01
N GLY A 902 13.05 15.61 5.42
CA GLY A 902 13.20 15.68 3.97
C GLY A 902 14.56 15.19 3.47
N PRO A 903 15.09 15.83 2.41
CA PRO A 903 14.50 16.91 1.59
C PRO A 903 13.41 16.43 0.64
N ASP A 904 13.34 15.11 0.33
CA ASP A 904 12.40 14.51 -0.62
C ASP A 904 11.78 13.22 -0.04
N GLY A 905 10.94 12.53 -0.81
CA GLY A 905 10.37 11.21 -0.45
C GLY A 905 11.30 10.05 -0.83
N GLY A 906 11.07 8.89 -0.21
CA GLY A 906 11.80 7.64 -0.50
C GLY A 906 13.28 7.72 -0.18
N ASP A 907 14.13 7.17 -1.05
CA ASP A 907 15.59 7.07 -0.82
C ASP A 907 16.31 8.43 -0.69
N LYS A 908 15.74 9.50 -1.21
CA LYS A 908 16.28 10.85 -1.08
C LYS A 908 15.83 11.57 0.19
N GLY A 909 14.90 10.96 0.95
CA GLY A 909 14.39 11.47 2.21
C GLY A 909 15.12 10.92 3.42
N GLY A 910 14.43 10.97 4.57
CA GLY A 910 14.86 10.35 5.80
C GLY A 910 15.89 11.12 6.61
N ASN A 911 16.14 12.38 6.29
CA ASN A 911 16.98 13.27 7.06
C ASN A 911 16.14 14.26 7.88
N LEU A 912 16.66 14.70 9.01
CA LEU A 912 16.19 15.90 9.70
C LEU A 912 16.76 17.13 8.96
N ILE A 913 15.88 17.96 8.40
CA ILE A 913 16.29 19.17 7.68
C ILE A 913 16.51 20.32 8.65
N CYS A 914 15.49 20.60 9.44
CA CYS A 914 15.56 21.61 10.49
C CYS A 914 14.53 21.34 11.59
N GLU A 915 14.78 21.89 12.75
CA GLU A 915 13.86 21.87 13.89
C GLU A 915 13.90 23.21 14.63
N GLY A 916 12.77 23.67 15.13
CA GLY A 916 12.67 24.96 15.82
C GLY A 916 11.24 25.51 15.79
N THR A 917 11.11 26.82 15.93
CA THR A 917 9.82 27.51 15.76
C THR A 917 9.37 27.52 14.29
N PRO A 918 8.09 27.70 13.97
CA PRO A 918 7.65 27.87 12.59
C PRO A 918 8.42 28.96 11.83
N GLU A 919 8.84 30.02 12.53
CA GLU A 919 9.66 31.11 11.98
C GLU A 919 11.08 30.62 11.60
N ASP A 920 11.67 29.74 12.42
CA ASP A 920 12.98 29.13 12.13
C ASP A 920 12.90 28.23 10.90
N ILE A 921 11.81 27.44 10.77
CA ILE A 921 11.55 26.59 9.60
C ILE A 921 11.40 27.44 8.32
N ALA A 922 10.67 28.55 8.40
CA ALA A 922 10.47 29.48 7.27
C ALA A 922 11.78 30.18 6.85
N ALA A 923 12.73 30.33 7.75
CA ALA A 923 14.08 30.88 7.49
C ALA A 923 15.05 29.84 6.92
N CYS A 924 14.76 28.55 7.03
CA CYS A 924 15.61 27.47 6.55
C CYS A 924 15.49 27.28 5.02
N GLU A 925 16.55 27.60 4.27
CA GLU A 925 16.57 27.54 2.80
C GLU A 925 16.39 26.12 2.25
N GLU A 926 16.83 25.09 3.00
CA GLU A 926 16.74 23.68 2.61
C GLU A 926 15.34 23.11 2.83
N SER A 927 14.52 23.76 3.68
CA SER A 927 13.17 23.32 4.00
C SER A 927 12.20 23.63 2.84
N ILE A 928 11.63 22.58 2.26
CA ILE A 928 10.55 22.74 1.27
C ILE A 928 9.30 23.27 1.99
N THR A 929 8.96 22.72 3.16
CA THR A 929 7.83 23.18 3.99
C THR A 929 8.01 24.67 4.34
N GLY A 930 9.23 25.09 4.68
CA GLY A 930 9.56 26.47 5.03
C GLY A 930 9.26 27.46 3.91
N LYS A 931 9.49 27.09 2.66
CA LYS A 931 9.19 27.94 1.50
C LYS A 931 7.71 28.27 1.39
N PHE A 932 6.81 27.28 1.60
CA PHE A 932 5.35 27.49 1.57
C PHE A 932 4.85 28.16 2.86
N LEU A 933 5.48 27.87 4.00
CA LEU A 933 5.10 28.42 5.30
C LEU A 933 5.35 29.93 5.38
N LYS A 934 6.36 30.43 4.68
CA LYS A 934 6.75 31.86 4.66
C LYS A 934 5.60 32.76 4.25
N ASP A 935 4.77 32.34 3.31
CA ASP A 935 3.63 33.13 2.81
C ASP A 935 2.43 33.12 3.78
N LYS A 936 2.44 32.20 4.77
CA LYS A 936 1.34 32.05 5.77
C LYS A 936 1.67 32.66 7.14
N LEU A 937 2.94 33.01 7.41
CA LEU A 937 3.42 33.66 8.64
C LEU A 937 3.33 35.17 8.57
#